data_ce44973637ea3994a72799d434a6753e
#
_entry.id   ce44973637ea3994a72799d434a6753e
#
_cell.length_a   1.000
_cell.length_b   1.000
_cell.length_c   1.000
_cell.angle_alpha   90.00
_cell.angle_beta   90.00
_cell.angle_gamma   90.00
#
_symmetry.space_group_name_H-M   'P 1'
#
loop_
_entity.id
_entity.type
_entity.pdbx_description
1 polymer ?
#
loop_
_entity_poly.entity_id
_entity_poly.type
_entity_poly.pdbx_seq_one_letter_code
_entity_poly.pdbx_strand_id
1 'polypeptide(L)'
;MRAWILFGLLSLVSGQLDLPSLNDDSRNNLGRGIPPTEAQLQDILARLDFLGTERCNANVAAQWAYETDVSEYTQLQALEAQRIYADFQNQAWFLISKIDKDNIRDPVVRRRLRYLSVVGPSALPPDQLDRYNSVINDMLAVYNDASICAYNDPFRCGLRLYPDISQIMAKSRNWDELQYVWAEWRRRSGMRIKDLYQQLVMLNNEAARLNNFTDAAEYWMFPYESPNLQQDIDEVWEMIRPLYEELHAYVRRKLRDLYGPEKIGTHAPLPAHILGNIWAQSWTNIIDITLPYPGKSYLDVTQEMQAQGYTPIEMFRIAEEFYLSLNLSAMPPEFWAGSIIADPGNRPLICQASAWDFCNRLDYRIKMCTKVTMKDLITVHHEMAHIQYFLRYSGLAREFRDGANPGFHETVGEAVALSVATPRHLQTLGLGTKFIDEPTADINYLFSLAMDKLVILPFSIAMERWRWDIFRGYVTREDYNCHWHRLMEQYAGIKPPVLRTEDDFDPGAKYHIPANIPYIRNFVAGVLQFQLYRALCEAAGQRNVDDPRRPLHRCDFYRSPEAGRILGKIMERGSSVPWQETLREAIGDDKLDASALREYFRPLEDWLRTENLRTGDIVGWSYDGDYCKRSIETAGLQVYGSGFYNEATTTRVTTILPAILLTVSILR
;
A
#
# COMPACT_ATOMS: atom_id res chain seq x y z
N MET A 1 -11.78 4.74 51.12
CA MET A 1 -12.85 4.43 50.19
C MET A 1 -12.33 4.44 48.76
N ARG A 2 -11.20 3.72 48.49
CA ARG A 2 -10.53 3.62 47.16
C ARG A 2 -9.98 2.21 46.88
N ALA A 3 -10.50 1.16 47.50
CA ALA A 3 -10.00 -0.21 47.43
C ALA A 3 -11.02 -1.24 46.88
N TRP A 4 -12.16 -0.80 46.36
CA TRP A 4 -13.24 -1.72 45.91
C TRP A 4 -13.57 -1.64 44.40
N ILE A 5 -12.85 -0.83 43.62
CA ILE A 5 -13.05 -0.75 42.15
C ILE A 5 -12.06 -1.62 41.37
N LEU A 6 -10.99 -2.12 41.99
CA LEU A 6 -9.97 -2.96 41.33
C LEU A 6 -10.27 -4.48 41.34
N PHE A 7 -11.29 -4.95 42.04
CA PHE A 7 -11.62 -6.38 42.10
C PHE A 7 -12.75 -6.82 41.16
N GLY A 8 -13.39 -5.89 40.45
CA GLY A 8 -14.45 -6.19 39.47
C GLY A 8 -13.98 -6.53 38.07
N LEU A 9 -12.69 -6.32 37.74
CA LEU A 9 -12.14 -6.50 36.39
C LEU A 9 -11.26 -7.77 36.25
N LEU A 10 -11.05 -8.52 37.32
CA LEU A 10 -10.14 -9.69 37.33
C LEU A 10 -10.88 -11.05 37.33
N SER A 11 -12.20 -11.10 37.17
CA SER A 11 -12.95 -12.37 37.11
C SER A 11 -13.47 -12.77 35.72
N LEU A 12 -12.88 -12.21 34.66
CA LEU A 12 -13.20 -12.58 33.25
C LEU A 12 -12.07 -13.35 32.55
N VAL A 13 -11.13 -13.89 33.28
CA VAL A 13 -10.01 -14.69 32.75
C VAL A 13 -10.29 -16.16 33.02
N SER A 14 -10.97 -16.82 32.14
CA SER A 14 -11.10 -18.24 31.78
C SER A 14 -12.55 -18.58 31.43
N GLY A 15 -13.04 -17.96 30.38
CA GLY A 15 -14.34 -18.30 29.81
C GLY A 15 -14.13 -18.89 28.43
N GLN A 16 -14.27 -20.22 28.28
CA GLN A 16 -14.97 -20.70 27.07
C GLN A 16 -16.02 -19.66 26.72
N LEU A 17 -16.22 -19.39 25.41
CA LEU A 17 -17.35 -18.60 24.96
C LEU A 17 -18.58 -19.13 25.69
N ASP A 18 -18.87 -18.58 26.85
CA ASP A 18 -20.22 -18.60 27.35
C ASP A 18 -21.01 -17.74 26.37
N LEU A 19 -21.38 -18.42 25.26
CA LEU A 19 -22.53 -18.03 24.47
C LEU A 19 -23.70 -18.24 25.47
N PRO A 20 -24.04 -17.21 26.28
CA PRO A 20 -25.13 -17.35 27.22
C PRO A 20 -26.33 -17.62 26.33
N SER A 21 -26.88 -18.83 26.44
CA SER A 21 -28.11 -19.25 25.79
C SER A 21 -28.13 -19.30 24.24
N LEU A 22 -27.19 -19.99 23.60
CA LEU A 22 -27.69 -20.96 22.62
C LEU A 22 -28.62 -21.86 23.41
N ASN A 23 -29.94 -21.88 23.08
CA ASN A 23 -30.85 -22.88 23.67
C ASN A 23 -30.09 -24.19 23.69
N ASP A 24 -30.14 -24.90 24.81
CA ASP A 24 -29.42 -26.19 24.97
C ASP A 24 -29.64 -27.14 23.79
N ASP A 25 -30.79 -27.00 23.11
CA ASP A 25 -31.09 -27.68 21.84
C ASP A 25 -30.16 -27.30 20.69
N SER A 26 -29.76 -26.07 20.51
CA SER A 26 -28.86 -25.66 19.42
C SER A 26 -27.43 -26.10 19.70
N ARG A 27 -26.96 -26.06 20.95
CA ARG A 27 -25.65 -26.64 21.36
C ARG A 27 -25.65 -28.16 21.23
N ASN A 28 -26.71 -28.81 21.66
CA ASN A 28 -26.83 -30.28 21.57
C ASN A 28 -26.96 -30.76 20.13
N ASN A 29 -27.64 -30.00 19.25
CA ASN A 29 -27.77 -30.33 17.84
C ASN A 29 -26.47 -30.17 17.06
N LEU A 30 -25.71 -29.08 17.26
CA LEU A 30 -24.37 -28.88 16.68
C LEU A 30 -23.38 -29.95 17.19
N GLY A 31 -23.45 -30.31 18.46
CA GLY A 31 -22.66 -31.40 19.03
C GLY A 31 -23.02 -32.80 18.52
N ARG A 32 -24.24 -32.99 17.97
CA ARG A 32 -24.73 -34.23 17.36
C ARG A 32 -24.64 -34.25 15.84
N GLY A 33 -24.04 -33.22 15.17
CA GLY A 33 -23.95 -33.13 13.71
C GLY A 33 -25.28 -32.89 13.01
N ILE A 34 -26.31 -32.41 13.71
CA ILE A 34 -27.60 -32.04 13.13
C ILE A 34 -27.46 -30.63 12.55
N PRO A 35 -27.66 -30.40 11.23
CA PRO A 35 -27.55 -29.09 10.63
C PRO A 35 -28.57 -28.11 11.25
N PRO A 36 -28.13 -26.87 11.62
CA PRO A 36 -29.05 -25.87 12.16
C PRO A 36 -30.03 -25.39 11.08
N THR A 37 -31.22 -25.03 11.50
CA THR A 37 -32.20 -24.36 10.63
C THR A 37 -31.74 -22.95 10.24
N GLU A 38 -32.25 -22.37 9.15
CA GLU A 38 -31.92 -20.99 8.76
C GLU A 38 -32.22 -19.97 9.86
N ALA A 39 -33.31 -20.13 10.60
CA ALA A 39 -33.64 -19.27 11.76
C ALA A 39 -32.62 -19.39 12.89
N GLN A 40 -32.15 -20.61 13.18
CA GLN A 40 -31.08 -20.83 14.17
C GLN A 40 -29.75 -20.23 13.71
N LEU A 41 -29.44 -20.31 12.42
CA LEU A 41 -28.25 -19.67 11.85
C LEU A 41 -28.29 -18.15 11.95
N GLN A 42 -29.44 -17.53 11.67
CA GLN A 42 -29.61 -16.10 11.80
C GLN A 42 -29.42 -15.64 13.26
N ASP A 43 -29.93 -16.40 14.25
CA ASP A 43 -29.70 -16.11 15.67
C ASP A 43 -28.21 -16.23 16.06
N ILE A 44 -27.53 -17.29 15.62
CA ILE A 44 -26.08 -17.47 15.83
C ILE A 44 -25.31 -16.29 15.24
N LEU A 45 -25.60 -15.93 13.98
CA LEU A 45 -24.92 -14.85 13.28
C LEU A 45 -25.19 -13.48 13.95
N ALA A 46 -26.39 -13.23 14.44
CA ALA A 46 -26.72 -11.99 15.17
C ALA A 46 -25.93 -11.88 16.48
N ARG A 47 -25.75 -12.99 17.21
CA ARG A 47 -24.95 -13.02 18.44
C ARG A 47 -23.46 -12.85 18.16
N LEU A 48 -22.94 -13.49 17.10
CA LEU A 48 -21.56 -13.30 16.68
C LEU A 48 -21.29 -11.85 16.24
N ASP A 49 -22.25 -11.19 15.57
CA ASP A 49 -22.15 -9.77 15.23
C ASP A 49 -22.08 -8.89 16.47
N PHE A 50 -22.95 -9.13 17.46
CA PHE A 50 -22.97 -8.37 18.72
C PHE A 50 -21.67 -8.52 19.50
N LEU A 51 -21.28 -9.76 19.82
CA LEU A 51 -20.05 -10.04 20.58
C LEU A 51 -18.80 -9.61 19.81
N GLY A 52 -18.78 -9.84 18.48
CA GLY A 52 -17.69 -9.42 17.62
C GLY A 52 -17.54 -7.90 17.58
N THR A 53 -18.63 -7.16 17.60
CA THR A 53 -18.64 -5.69 17.71
C THR A 53 -18.01 -5.22 19.02
N GLU A 54 -18.37 -5.82 20.16
CA GLU A 54 -17.79 -5.47 21.47
C GLU A 54 -16.29 -5.76 21.53
N ARG A 55 -15.87 -6.95 21.07
CA ARG A 55 -14.46 -7.36 21.10
C ARG A 55 -13.61 -6.54 20.13
N CYS A 56 -14.14 -6.23 18.95
CA CYS A 56 -13.51 -5.32 18.00
C CYS A 56 -13.32 -3.93 18.60
N ASN A 57 -14.36 -3.37 19.21
CA ASN A 57 -14.30 -2.07 19.86
C ASN A 57 -13.21 -2.01 20.95
N ALA A 58 -13.16 -3.01 21.83
CA ALA A 58 -12.13 -3.08 22.88
C ALA A 58 -10.71 -3.15 22.28
N ASN A 59 -10.52 -3.94 21.22
CA ASN A 59 -9.24 -4.06 20.54
C ASN A 59 -8.82 -2.74 19.87
N VAL A 60 -9.71 -2.12 19.09
CA VAL A 60 -9.42 -0.85 18.40
C VAL A 60 -9.17 0.28 19.41
N ALA A 61 -9.93 0.34 20.51
CA ALA A 61 -9.72 1.33 21.56
C ALA A 61 -8.33 1.20 22.24
N ALA A 62 -7.87 -0.03 22.46
CA ALA A 62 -6.53 -0.26 23.02
C ALA A 62 -5.41 0.09 22.02
N GLN A 63 -5.58 -0.22 20.74
CA GLN A 63 -4.64 0.18 19.68
C GLN A 63 -4.61 1.69 19.50
N TRP A 64 -5.76 2.36 19.52
CA TRP A 64 -5.84 3.82 19.50
C TRP A 64 -5.10 4.45 20.67
N ALA A 65 -5.29 3.90 21.88
CA ALA A 65 -4.60 4.38 23.08
C ALA A 65 -3.07 4.25 22.92
N TYR A 66 -2.59 3.15 22.36
CA TYR A 66 -1.16 2.97 22.08
C TYR A 66 -0.64 3.97 21.04
N GLU A 67 -1.31 4.12 19.91
CA GLU A 67 -0.84 5.00 18.84
C GLU A 67 -0.91 6.49 19.19
N THR A 68 -1.80 6.87 20.12
CA THR A 68 -1.94 8.27 20.57
C THR A 68 -1.20 8.60 21.85
N ASP A 69 -0.63 7.59 22.52
CA ASP A 69 0.22 7.75 23.72
C ASP A 69 1.18 6.55 23.80
N VAL A 70 2.28 6.63 23.03
CA VAL A 70 3.24 5.53 22.86
C VAL A 70 3.99 5.28 24.16
N SER A 71 3.67 4.18 24.84
CA SER A 71 4.34 3.73 26.06
C SER A 71 4.32 2.20 26.15
N GLU A 72 5.22 1.64 26.96
CA GLU A 72 5.24 0.19 27.22
C GLU A 72 3.91 -0.29 27.79
N TYR A 73 3.28 0.49 28.65
CA TYR A 73 1.99 0.15 29.24
C TYR A 73 0.88 0.07 28.20
N THR A 74 0.73 1.09 27.33
CA THR A 74 -0.31 1.09 26.30
C THR A 74 -0.04 0.03 25.23
N GLN A 75 1.23 -0.27 24.93
CA GLN A 75 1.62 -1.35 24.03
C GLN A 75 1.19 -2.72 24.56
N LEU A 76 1.46 -3.00 25.84
CA LEU A 76 1.05 -4.27 26.46
C LEU A 76 -0.48 -4.43 26.48
N GLN A 77 -1.22 -3.33 26.73
CA GLN A 77 -2.69 -3.36 26.67
C GLN A 77 -3.21 -3.62 25.28
N ALA A 78 -2.59 -3.04 24.24
CA ALA A 78 -2.96 -3.27 22.85
C ALA A 78 -2.72 -4.74 22.44
N LEU A 79 -1.59 -5.32 22.83
CA LEU A 79 -1.25 -6.72 22.57
C LEU A 79 -2.23 -7.68 23.27
N GLU A 80 -2.60 -7.41 24.52
CA GLU A 80 -3.56 -8.25 25.24
C GLU A 80 -4.96 -8.15 24.63
N ALA A 81 -5.42 -6.95 24.26
CA ALA A 81 -6.70 -6.77 23.59
C ALA A 81 -6.74 -7.49 22.22
N GLN A 82 -5.65 -7.44 21.47
CA GLN A 82 -5.50 -8.17 20.21
C GLN A 82 -5.57 -9.68 20.43
N ARG A 83 -4.93 -10.21 21.46
CA ARG A 83 -4.98 -11.63 21.81
C ARG A 83 -6.42 -12.07 22.14
N ILE A 84 -7.12 -11.32 22.97
CA ILE A 84 -8.52 -11.61 23.34
C ILE A 84 -9.42 -11.59 22.08
N TYR A 85 -9.19 -10.64 21.18
CA TYR A 85 -9.95 -10.57 19.93
C TYR A 85 -9.66 -11.74 18.98
N ALA A 86 -8.40 -12.15 18.86
CA ALA A 86 -8.01 -13.32 18.08
C ALA A 86 -8.60 -14.61 18.63
N ASP A 87 -8.62 -14.79 19.97
CA ASP A 87 -9.27 -15.92 20.63
C ASP A 87 -10.79 -15.97 20.30
N PHE A 88 -11.47 -14.83 20.35
CA PHE A 88 -12.88 -14.75 19.94
C PHE A 88 -13.06 -15.16 18.47
N GLN A 89 -12.22 -14.64 17.57
CA GLN A 89 -12.29 -14.98 16.13
C GLN A 89 -12.08 -16.49 15.91
N ASN A 90 -11.10 -17.09 16.57
CA ASN A 90 -10.85 -18.54 16.51
C ASN A 90 -12.05 -19.36 16.98
N GLN A 91 -12.65 -19.00 18.12
CA GLN A 91 -13.82 -19.70 18.64
C GLN A 91 -15.04 -19.56 17.72
N ALA A 92 -15.28 -18.38 17.15
CA ALA A 92 -16.33 -18.15 16.18
C ALA A 92 -16.11 -18.98 14.90
N TRP A 93 -14.88 -18.99 14.39
CA TRP A 93 -14.47 -19.80 13.24
C TRP A 93 -14.69 -21.30 13.47
N PHE A 94 -14.30 -21.82 14.64
CA PHE A 94 -14.48 -23.23 14.98
C PHE A 94 -15.97 -23.61 15.04
N LEU A 95 -16.84 -22.71 15.49
CA LEU A 95 -18.28 -22.91 15.45
C LEU A 95 -18.80 -22.94 14.01
N ILE A 96 -18.42 -21.96 13.20
CA ILE A 96 -18.86 -21.79 11.80
C ILE A 96 -18.34 -22.90 10.89
N SER A 97 -17.12 -23.39 11.12
CA SER A 97 -16.50 -24.45 10.29
C SER A 97 -17.26 -25.77 10.33
N LYS A 98 -18.09 -26.00 11.37
CA LYS A 98 -18.94 -27.21 11.54
C LYS A 98 -20.28 -27.13 10.81
N ILE A 99 -20.61 -25.96 10.24
CA ILE A 99 -21.90 -25.74 9.56
C ILE A 99 -21.77 -26.16 8.12
N ASP A 100 -22.69 -27.05 7.67
CA ASP A 100 -22.84 -27.37 6.26
C ASP A 100 -23.43 -26.16 5.52
N LYS A 101 -22.65 -25.62 4.59
CA LYS A 101 -22.97 -24.38 3.85
C LYS A 101 -23.72 -24.64 2.55
N ASP A 102 -23.67 -25.88 2.03
CA ASP A 102 -24.19 -26.21 0.70
C ASP A 102 -25.72 -26.20 0.67
N ASN A 103 -26.35 -26.44 1.81
CA ASN A 103 -27.80 -26.48 1.95
C ASN A 103 -28.47 -25.14 2.34
N ILE A 104 -27.70 -24.06 2.46
CA ILE A 104 -28.21 -22.73 2.86
C ILE A 104 -28.76 -22.01 1.63
N ARG A 105 -30.04 -21.62 1.70
CA ARG A 105 -30.75 -20.95 0.58
C ARG A 105 -30.53 -19.43 0.56
N ASP A 106 -30.52 -18.80 1.74
CA ASP A 106 -30.34 -17.36 1.89
C ASP A 106 -28.90 -16.95 1.41
N PRO A 107 -28.76 -16.15 0.35
CA PRO A 107 -27.46 -15.74 -0.18
C PRO A 107 -26.68 -14.85 0.80
N VAL A 108 -27.36 -14.05 1.62
CA VAL A 108 -26.72 -13.19 2.63
C VAL A 108 -26.12 -14.05 3.74
N VAL A 109 -26.89 -15.01 4.26
CA VAL A 109 -26.40 -15.96 5.27
C VAL A 109 -25.21 -16.76 4.73
N ARG A 110 -25.30 -17.26 3.48
CA ARG A 110 -24.21 -18.00 2.84
C ARG A 110 -22.95 -17.15 2.73
N ARG A 111 -23.07 -15.88 2.34
CA ARG A 111 -21.95 -14.96 2.22
C ARG A 111 -21.33 -14.63 3.59
N ARG A 112 -22.15 -14.39 4.62
CA ARG A 112 -21.67 -14.20 5.99
C ARG A 112 -20.85 -15.39 6.48
N LEU A 113 -21.36 -16.60 6.28
CA LEU A 113 -20.65 -17.84 6.65
C LEU A 113 -19.33 -18.01 5.87
N ARG A 114 -19.32 -17.62 4.59
CA ARG A 114 -18.09 -17.64 3.78
C ARG A 114 -17.02 -16.74 4.40
N TYR A 115 -17.34 -15.52 4.75
CA TYR A 115 -16.39 -14.58 5.37
C TYR A 115 -15.96 -15.03 6.77
N LEU A 116 -16.89 -15.43 7.62
CA LEU A 116 -16.62 -15.94 8.96
C LEU A 116 -15.86 -17.28 8.98
N SER A 117 -15.77 -17.97 7.84
CA SER A 117 -14.99 -19.20 7.71
C SER A 117 -13.51 -18.97 7.43
N VAL A 118 -13.10 -17.71 7.28
CA VAL A 118 -11.72 -17.33 6.99
C VAL A 118 -11.26 -16.36 8.08
N VAL A 119 -10.42 -16.84 8.98
CA VAL A 119 -9.89 -16.06 10.12
C VAL A 119 -8.39 -15.84 10.04
N GLY A 120 -7.78 -16.27 8.94
CA GLY A 120 -6.36 -16.09 8.69
C GLY A 120 -5.47 -16.70 9.79
N PRO A 121 -4.45 -15.97 10.29
CA PRO A 121 -3.53 -16.49 11.28
C PRO A 121 -4.17 -16.91 12.60
N SER A 122 -5.35 -16.39 12.96
CA SER A 122 -6.07 -16.82 14.17
C SER A 122 -6.50 -18.28 14.14
N ALA A 123 -6.44 -18.97 12.99
CA ALA A 123 -6.67 -20.41 12.88
C ALA A 123 -5.47 -21.26 13.36
N LEU A 124 -4.30 -20.68 13.54
CA LEU A 124 -3.11 -21.37 14.03
C LEU A 124 -3.31 -21.88 15.48
N PRO A 125 -2.72 -23.02 15.83
CA PRO A 125 -2.59 -23.43 17.23
C PRO A 125 -1.93 -22.33 18.08
N PRO A 126 -2.25 -22.21 19.37
CA PRO A 126 -1.79 -21.10 20.21
C PRO A 126 -0.26 -20.89 20.20
N ASP A 127 0.51 -21.95 20.27
CA ASP A 127 1.97 -21.91 20.22
C ASP A 127 2.52 -21.40 18.88
N GLN A 128 1.86 -21.78 17.77
CA GLN A 128 2.22 -21.30 16.44
C GLN A 128 1.76 -19.86 16.21
N LEU A 129 0.61 -19.46 16.75
CA LEU A 129 0.13 -18.08 16.70
C LEU A 129 1.06 -17.15 17.51
N ASP A 130 1.49 -17.57 18.69
CA ASP A 130 2.48 -16.85 19.49
C ASP A 130 3.81 -16.72 18.72
N ARG A 131 4.25 -17.80 18.07
CA ARG A 131 5.46 -17.75 17.21
C ARG A 131 5.28 -16.83 16.02
N TYR A 132 4.12 -16.85 15.36
CA TYR A 132 3.77 -15.98 14.24
C TYR A 132 3.88 -14.51 14.64
N ASN A 133 3.26 -14.13 15.75
CA ASN A 133 3.29 -12.78 16.28
C ASN A 133 4.71 -12.36 16.71
N SER A 134 5.44 -13.26 17.37
CA SER A 134 6.84 -13.02 17.78
C SER A 134 7.73 -12.76 16.58
N VAL A 135 7.64 -13.55 15.52
CA VAL A 135 8.46 -13.39 14.31
C VAL A 135 8.20 -12.02 13.65
N ILE A 136 6.96 -11.58 13.55
CA ILE A 136 6.61 -10.26 13.02
C ILE A 136 7.18 -9.17 13.92
N ASN A 137 7.00 -9.27 15.24
CA ASN A 137 7.50 -8.28 16.18
C ASN A 137 9.04 -8.20 16.16
N ASP A 138 9.73 -9.32 16.09
CA ASP A 138 11.20 -9.38 16.00
C ASP A 138 11.70 -8.70 14.70
N MET A 139 11.04 -8.95 13.57
CA MET A 139 11.37 -8.29 12.31
C MET A 139 11.09 -6.79 12.34
N LEU A 140 9.97 -6.37 12.94
CA LEU A 140 9.63 -4.96 13.11
C LEU A 140 10.58 -4.25 14.06
N ALA A 141 11.02 -4.92 15.14
CA ALA A 141 12.03 -4.37 16.04
C ALA A 141 13.34 -4.07 15.29
N VAL A 142 13.83 -5.03 14.50
CA VAL A 142 15.03 -4.81 13.66
C VAL A 142 14.82 -3.65 12.68
N TYR A 143 13.66 -3.57 12.04
CA TYR A 143 13.35 -2.51 11.08
C TYR A 143 13.29 -1.12 11.73
N ASN A 144 12.63 -1.01 12.88
CA ASN A 144 12.43 0.26 13.59
C ASN A 144 13.70 0.78 14.27
N ASP A 145 14.56 -0.14 14.76
CA ASP A 145 15.82 0.22 15.41
C ASP A 145 16.98 0.46 14.42
N ALA A 146 16.75 0.11 13.13
CA ALA A 146 17.77 0.27 12.10
C ALA A 146 18.20 1.73 11.96
N SER A 147 19.51 1.95 11.98
CA SER A 147 20.12 3.26 11.75
C SER A 147 21.46 3.10 11.04
N ILE A 148 21.89 4.15 10.37
CA ILE A 148 23.17 4.18 9.63
C ILE A 148 24.05 5.34 10.13
N CYS A 149 25.31 5.33 9.74
CA CYS A 149 26.20 6.47 9.91
C CYS A 149 26.17 7.37 8.67
N ALA A 150 26.56 8.63 8.79
CA ALA A 150 26.65 9.54 7.67
C ALA A 150 27.77 9.11 6.69
N TYR A 151 27.55 9.33 5.38
CA TYR A 151 28.51 8.96 4.32
C TYR A 151 29.87 9.64 4.49
N ASN A 152 29.87 10.92 4.80
CA ASN A 152 31.08 11.74 4.92
C ASN A 152 31.62 11.88 6.35
N ASP A 153 30.93 11.28 7.34
CA ASP A 153 31.35 11.30 8.74
C ASP A 153 30.97 9.97 9.43
N PRO A 154 31.90 8.98 9.48
CA PRO A 154 31.62 7.67 10.06
C PRO A 154 31.39 7.69 11.58
N PHE A 155 31.67 8.81 12.26
CA PHE A 155 31.39 9.00 13.69
C PHE A 155 30.00 9.57 13.94
N ARG A 156 29.37 10.16 12.94
CA ARG A 156 27.98 10.64 13.01
C ARG A 156 27.02 9.50 12.67
N CYS A 157 26.69 8.67 13.66
CA CYS A 157 25.79 7.55 13.54
C CYS A 157 24.41 7.81 14.16
N GLY A 158 23.47 6.87 13.96
CA GLY A 158 22.12 6.97 14.50
C GLY A 158 21.13 7.65 13.55
N LEU A 159 21.48 7.81 12.25
CA LEU A 159 20.56 8.34 11.26
C LEU A 159 19.46 7.29 11.00
N ARG A 160 18.22 7.67 11.31
CA ARG A 160 17.04 6.82 11.17
C ARG A 160 16.36 7.02 9.82
N LEU A 161 15.49 6.08 9.44
CA LEU A 161 14.72 6.17 8.20
C LEU A 161 13.96 7.49 8.09
N TYR A 162 13.27 7.87 9.15
CA TYR A 162 12.58 9.15 9.29
C TYR A 162 13.13 9.92 10.50
N PRO A 163 13.48 11.21 10.34
CA PRO A 163 13.47 11.96 9.07
C PRO A 163 14.76 11.86 8.23
N ASP A 164 15.86 11.34 8.77
CA ASP A 164 17.22 11.56 8.26
C ASP A 164 17.46 10.94 6.88
N ILE A 165 17.33 9.62 6.76
CA ILE A 165 17.57 8.87 5.52
C ILE A 165 16.62 9.36 4.43
N SER A 166 15.33 9.57 4.77
CA SER A 166 14.34 10.06 3.83
C SER A 166 14.70 11.45 3.29
N GLN A 167 15.24 12.34 4.11
CA GLN A 167 15.69 13.65 3.68
C GLN A 167 16.95 13.59 2.81
N ILE A 168 17.90 12.70 3.12
CA ILE A 168 19.09 12.50 2.28
C ILE A 168 18.64 12.01 0.91
N MET A 169 17.82 10.96 0.84
CA MET A 169 17.31 10.41 -0.42
C MET A 169 16.54 11.45 -1.24
N ALA A 170 15.77 12.32 -0.58
CA ALA A 170 14.97 13.34 -1.25
C ALA A 170 15.82 14.51 -1.80
N LYS A 171 16.85 14.93 -1.07
CA LYS A 171 17.56 16.20 -1.33
C LYS A 171 18.95 16.05 -1.91
N SER A 172 19.67 14.97 -1.56
CA SER A 172 21.02 14.75 -2.09
C SER A 172 20.98 14.45 -3.61
N ARG A 173 22.02 14.91 -4.28
CA ARG A 173 22.28 14.59 -5.69
C ARG A 173 23.67 13.98 -5.85
N ASN A 174 24.33 13.66 -4.71
CA ASN A 174 25.61 12.97 -4.72
C ASN A 174 25.40 11.48 -4.94
N TRP A 175 25.88 10.96 -6.05
CA TRP A 175 25.73 9.56 -6.44
C TRP A 175 26.23 8.58 -5.37
N ASP A 176 27.45 8.82 -4.86
CA ASP A 176 28.11 7.89 -3.95
C ASP A 176 27.45 7.91 -2.55
N GLU A 177 27.01 9.09 -2.08
CA GLU A 177 26.24 9.21 -0.84
C GLU A 177 24.91 8.46 -0.94
N LEU A 178 24.15 8.68 -2.02
CA LEU A 178 22.88 8.01 -2.24
C LEU A 178 23.04 6.48 -2.34
N GLN A 179 24.10 6.01 -3.05
CA GLN A 179 24.44 4.61 -3.15
C GLN A 179 24.76 3.98 -1.79
N TYR A 180 25.59 4.66 -0.99
CA TYR A 180 25.96 4.24 0.35
C TYR A 180 24.71 4.12 1.26
N VAL A 181 23.90 5.18 1.30
CA VAL A 181 22.68 5.22 2.14
C VAL A 181 21.70 4.10 1.73
N TRP A 182 21.53 3.88 0.41
CA TRP A 182 20.69 2.82 -0.12
C TRP A 182 21.14 1.42 0.32
N ALA A 183 22.45 1.15 0.22
CA ALA A 183 23.05 -0.14 0.57
C ALA A 183 23.06 -0.37 2.10
N GLU A 184 23.48 0.64 2.88
CA GLU A 184 23.56 0.53 4.33
C GLU A 184 22.20 0.36 5.01
N TRP A 185 21.17 1.07 4.53
CA TRP A 185 19.80 0.86 5.03
C TRP A 185 19.36 -0.61 4.86
N ARG A 186 19.63 -1.22 3.71
CA ARG A 186 19.28 -2.62 3.43
C ARG A 186 20.09 -3.59 4.28
N ARG A 187 21.34 -3.30 4.49
CA ARG A 187 22.23 -4.10 5.35
C ARG A 187 21.81 -4.06 6.82
N ARG A 188 21.33 -2.90 7.29
CA ARG A 188 20.93 -2.70 8.69
C ARG A 188 19.51 -3.17 8.99
N SER A 189 18.64 -3.22 8.00
CA SER A 189 17.24 -3.64 8.13
C SER A 189 17.00 -5.00 7.48
N GLY A 190 16.79 -5.05 6.18
CA GLY A 190 16.33 -6.24 5.44
C GLY A 190 17.23 -7.46 5.61
N MET A 191 18.53 -7.32 5.39
CA MET A 191 19.48 -8.43 5.48
C MET A 191 19.39 -9.19 6.80
N ARG A 192 19.07 -8.51 7.89
CA ARG A 192 19.03 -9.08 9.25
C ARG A 192 17.79 -9.93 9.55
N ILE A 193 16.75 -9.84 8.73
CA ILE A 193 15.46 -10.49 8.96
C ILE A 193 15.17 -11.65 8.00
N LYS A 194 16.10 -12.02 7.12
CA LYS A 194 15.88 -13.05 6.08
C LYS A 194 15.41 -14.40 6.66
N ASP A 195 16.04 -14.86 7.75
CA ASP A 195 15.69 -16.13 8.38
C ASP A 195 14.35 -16.08 9.13
N LEU A 196 14.03 -14.93 9.73
CA LEU A 196 12.72 -14.71 10.36
C LEU A 196 11.62 -14.68 9.29
N TYR A 197 11.89 -14.04 8.15
CA TYR A 197 10.94 -14.00 7.05
C TYR A 197 10.64 -15.38 6.48
N GLN A 198 11.64 -16.26 6.36
CA GLN A 198 11.41 -17.67 5.97
C GLN A 198 10.48 -18.39 6.95
N GLN A 199 10.65 -18.17 8.26
CA GLN A 199 9.75 -18.75 9.26
C GLN A 199 8.33 -18.20 9.11
N LEU A 200 8.19 -16.89 8.86
CA LEU A 200 6.90 -16.25 8.60
C LEU A 200 6.20 -16.86 7.37
N VAL A 201 6.93 -17.14 6.30
CA VAL A 201 6.38 -17.80 5.08
C VAL A 201 5.77 -19.16 5.43
N MET A 202 6.47 -19.96 6.23
CA MET A 202 5.95 -21.27 6.66
C MET A 202 4.68 -21.15 7.49
N LEU A 203 4.65 -20.21 8.43
CA LEU A 203 3.49 -19.95 9.29
C LEU A 203 2.30 -19.36 8.52
N ASN A 204 2.55 -18.47 7.55
CA ASN A 204 1.51 -17.96 6.66
C ASN A 204 0.86 -19.08 5.84
N ASN A 205 1.66 -19.99 5.28
CA ASN A 205 1.16 -21.12 4.50
C ASN A 205 0.40 -22.12 5.37
N GLU A 206 0.83 -22.32 6.63
CA GLU A 206 0.09 -23.16 7.57
C GLU A 206 -1.26 -22.53 7.93
N ALA A 207 -1.29 -21.25 8.25
CA ALA A 207 -2.52 -20.51 8.49
C ALA A 207 -3.48 -20.59 7.28
N ALA A 208 -2.95 -20.45 6.07
CA ALA A 208 -3.75 -20.56 4.85
C ALA A 208 -4.39 -21.95 4.69
N ARG A 209 -3.61 -23.03 4.92
CA ARG A 209 -4.13 -24.41 4.85
C ARG A 209 -5.24 -24.66 5.87
N LEU A 210 -5.09 -24.15 7.10
CA LEU A 210 -6.14 -24.24 8.13
C LEU A 210 -7.43 -23.50 7.75
N ASN A 211 -7.31 -22.46 6.91
CA ASN A 211 -8.44 -21.75 6.33
C ASN A 211 -8.93 -22.34 4.99
N ASN A 212 -8.51 -23.56 4.62
CA ASN A 212 -8.85 -24.27 3.40
C ASN A 212 -8.33 -23.61 2.09
N PHE A 213 -7.21 -22.92 2.15
CA PHE A 213 -6.48 -22.45 0.97
C PHE A 213 -5.25 -23.33 0.71
N THR A 214 -4.77 -23.35 -0.51
CA THR A 214 -3.56 -24.10 -0.90
C THR A 214 -2.32 -23.51 -0.28
N ASP A 215 -2.22 -22.17 -0.27
CA ASP A 215 -1.11 -21.38 0.21
C ASP A 215 -1.53 -19.96 0.60
N ALA A 216 -0.61 -19.19 1.15
CA ALA A 216 -0.88 -17.83 1.58
C ALA A 216 -1.16 -16.85 0.42
N ALA A 217 -0.71 -17.14 -0.80
CA ALA A 217 -1.02 -16.31 -1.96
C ALA A 217 -2.52 -16.43 -2.31
N GLU A 218 -3.06 -17.64 -2.31
CA GLU A 218 -4.50 -17.86 -2.52
C GLU A 218 -5.33 -17.20 -1.42
N TYR A 219 -4.92 -17.34 -0.14
CA TYR A 219 -5.56 -16.66 0.98
C TYR A 219 -5.58 -15.13 0.82
N TRP A 220 -4.47 -14.52 0.41
CA TRP A 220 -4.39 -13.07 0.22
C TRP A 220 -5.18 -12.56 -0.99
N MET A 221 -5.44 -13.42 -1.99
CA MET A 221 -6.31 -13.12 -3.12
C MET A 221 -7.79 -13.28 -2.82
N PHE A 222 -8.15 -14.02 -1.75
CA PHE A 222 -9.55 -14.30 -1.40
C PHE A 222 -10.47 -13.07 -1.34
N PRO A 223 -10.08 -11.90 -0.75
CA PRO A 223 -10.97 -10.75 -0.67
C PRO A 223 -11.24 -10.05 -2.01
N TYR A 224 -10.46 -10.36 -3.05
CA TYR A 224 -10.68 -9.80 -4.39
C TYR A 224 -11.73 -10.56 -5.19
N GLU A 225 -12.12 -11.74 -4.75
CA GLU A 225 -13.18 -12.54 -5.36
C GLU A 225 -13.05 -12.67 -6.91
N SER A 226 -11.80 -12.69 -7.40
CA SER A 226 -11.46 -12.94 -8.80
C SER A 226 -10.63 -14.22 -8.91
N PRO A 227 -11.11 -15.24 -9.63
CA PRO A 227 -10.35 -16.48 -9.83
C PRO A 227 -9.09 -16.28 -10.66
N ASN A 228 -9.04 -15.21 -11.46
CA ASN A 228 -7.95 -14.91 -12.39
C ASN A 228 -7.21 -13.59 -12.02
N LEU A 229 -7.23 -13.19 -10.74
CA LEU A 229 -6.72 -11.88 -10.29
C LEU A 229 -5.34 -11.53 -10.87
N GLN A 230 -4.42 -12.50 -10.92
CA GLN A 230 -3.08 -12.26 -11.45
C GLN A 230 -3.08 -11.94 -12.94
N GLN A 231 -3.89 -12.65 -13.70
CA GLN A 231 -4.06 -12.39 -15.12
C GLN A 231 -4.74 -11.05 -15.36
N ASP A 232 -5.78 -10.74 -14.60
CA ASP A 232 -6.50 -9.45 -14.67
C ASP A 232 -5.52 -8.28 -14.41
N ILE A 233 -4.61 -8.42 -13.42
CA ILE A 233 -3.58 -7.44 -13.12
C ILE A 233 -2.57 -7.29 -14.28
N ASP A 234 -2.12 -8.40 -14.85
CA ASP A 234 -1.18 -8.38 -15.97
C ASP A 234 -1.79 -7.72 -17.21
N GLU A 235 -3.05 -8.04 -17.55
CA GLU A 235 -3.75 -7.43 -18.67
C GLU A 235 -3.89 -5.90 -18.48
N VAL A 236 -4.26 -5.47 -17.29
CA VAL A 236 -4.37 -4.03 -16.95
C VAL A 236 -2.99 -3.36 -16.99
N TRP A 237 -1.95 -4.03 -16.49
CA TRP A 237 -0.58 -3.50 -16.56
C TRP A 237 -0.11 -3.32 -18.01
N GLU A 238 -0.36 -4.29 -18.89
CA GLU A 238 0.00 -4.18 -20.30
C GLU A 238 -0.68 -2.98 -21.00
N MET A 239 -1.85 -2.57 -20.54
CA MET A 239 -2.50 -1.34 -21.01
C MET A 239 -1.80 -0.07 -20.50
N ILE A 240 -1.22 -0.09 -19.31
CA ILE A 240 -0.57 1.07 -18.66
C ILE A 240 0.91 1.18 -19.09
N ARG A 241 1.57 0.05 -19.29
CA ARG A 241 3.03 -0.04 -19.53
C ARG A 241 3.56 0.94 -20.60
N PRO A 242 2.92 1.15 -21.76
CA PRO A 242 3.43 2.09 -22.75
C PRO A 242 3.58 3.53 -22.23
N LEU A 243 2.64 4.01 -21.42
CA LEU A 243 2.72 5.31 -20.77
C LEU A 243 3.86 5.36 -19.74
N TYR A 244 4.01 4.30 -18.95
CA TYR A 244 5.09 4.20 -17.98
C TYR A 244 6.47 4.17 -18.63
N GLU A 245 6.63 3.45 -19.73
CA GLU A 245 7.89 3.35 -20.49
C GLU A 245 8.29 4.71 -21.10
N GLU A 246 7.32 5.49 -21.59
CA GLU A 246 7.57 6.87 -22.05
C GLU A 246 8.06 7.78 -20.90
N LEU A 247 7.41 7.70 -19.73
CA LEU A 247 7.84 8.43 -18.54
C LEU A 247 9.26 8.00 -18.09
N HIS A 248 9.52 6.69 -18.07
CA HIS A 248 10.79 6.11 -17.68
C HIS A 248 11.92 6.59 -18.61
N ALA A 249 11.70 6.57 -19.93
CA ALA A 249 12.68 7.02 -20.92
C ALA A 249 13.05 8.50 -20.74
N TYR A 250 12.03 9.35 -20.56
CA TYR A 250 12.23 10.77 -20.30
C TYR A 250 13.02 11.03 -19.01
N VAL A 251 12.64 10.40 -17.90
CA VAL A 251 13.32 10.55 -16.61
C VAL A 251 14.76 10.02 -16.70
N ARG A 252 14.99 8.89 -17.39
CA ARG A 252 16.31 8.33 -17.63
C ARG A 252 17.22 9.32 -18.36
N ARG A 253 16.74 10.00 -19.39
CA ARG A 253 17.50 11.03 -20.08
C ARG A 253 17.88 12.18 -19.13
N LYS A 254 16.92 12.71 -18.36
CA LYS A 254 17.19 13.79 -17.39
C LYS A 254 18.24 13.39 -16.34
N LEU A 255 18.16 12.18 -15.84
CA LEU A 255 19.15 11.65 -14.89
C LEU A 255 20.50 11.38 -15.56
N ARG A 256 20.50 10.93 -16.81
CA ARG A 256 21.72 10.76 -17.61
C ARG A 256 22.41 12.09 -17.90
N ASP A 257 21.65 13.15 -18.17
CA ASP A 257 22.18 14.51 -18.34
C ASP A 257 22.83 15.03 -17.05
N LEU A 258 22.31 14.65 -15.88
CA LEU A 258 22.87 15.05 -14.58
C LEU A 258 24.09 14.22 -14.17
N TYR A 259 24.02 12.89 -14.30
CA TYR A 259 25.01 11.96 -13.73
C TYR A 259 26.06 11.46 -14.75
N GLY A 260 25.82 11.68 -16.03
CA GLY A 260 26.70 11.28 -17.12
C GLY A 260 26.31 9.95 -17.81
N PRO A 261 26.68 9.82 -19.07
CA PRO A 261 26.37 8.64 -19.88
C PRO A 261 27.14 7.37 -19.45
N GLU A 262 28.23 7.54 -18.73
CA GLU A 262 29.03 6.42 -18.17
C GLU A 262 28.32 5.73 -17.01
N LYS A 263 27.40 6.45 -16.33
CA LYS A 263 26.62 5.92 -15.20
C LYS A 263 25.25 5.42 -15.61
N ILE A 264 24.65 6.01 -16.63
CA ILE A 264 23.31 5.67 -17.09
C ILE A 264 23.31 5.50 -18.61
N GLY A 265 23.17 4.26 -19.07
CA GLY A 265 23.06 3.94 -20.50
C GLY A 265 21.75 4.45 -21.11
N THR A 266 21.72 4.63 -22.42
CA THR A 266 20.55 5.13 -23.16
C THR A 266 19.33 4.21 -23.13
N HIS A 267 19.55 2.92 -22.87
CA HIS A 267 18.49 1.90 -22.82
C HIS A 267 18.59 1.04 -21.56
N ALA A 268 19.29 1.53 -20.53
CA ALA A 268 19.47 0.80 -19.28
C ALA A 268 18.29 0.97 -18.34
N PRO A 269 18.02 0.00 -17.43
CA PRO A 269 17.20 0.22 -16.26
C PRO A 269 17.77 1.34 -15.38
N LEU A 270 16.92 2.02 -14.62
CA LEU A 270 17.32 3.11 -13.73
C LEU A 270 17.91 2.57 -12.42
N PRO A 271 19.04 3.10 -11.94
CA PRO A 271 19.56 2.77 -10.61
C PRO A 271 18.64 3.28 -9.49
N ALA A 272 18.23 2.39 -8.59
CA ALA A 272 17.20 2.67 -7.58
C ALA A 272 17.53 3.86 -6.64
N HIS A 273 18.80 4.09 -6.33
CA HIS A 273 19.24 5.06 -5.34
C HIS A 273 19.09 6.54 -5.74
N ILE A 274 18.99 6.83 -7.06
CA ILE A 274 18.91 8.21 -7.57
C ILE A 274 17.48 8.70 -7.81
N LEU A 275 16.47 7.91 -7.45
CA LEU A 275 15.07 8.19 -7.74
C LEU A 275 14.33 8.96 -6.60
N GLY A 276 15.09 9.52 -5.66
CA GLY A 276 14.54 10.39 -4.61
C GLY A 276 13.78 9.67 -3.48
N ASN A 277 13.68 8.35 -3.53
CA ASN A 277 12.98 7.52 -2.55
C ASN A 277 13.79 6.25 -2.30
N ILE A 278 13.94 5.83 -1.03
CA ILE A 278 14.81 4.69 -0.67
C ILE A 278 14.37 3.36 -1.30
N TRP A 279 13.09 3.22 -1.65
CA TRP A 279 12.49 2.06 -2.33
C TRP A 279 12.24 2.29 -3.83
N ALA A 280 12.45 3.52 -4.33
CA ALA A 280 12.16 3.94 -5.70
C ALA A 280 10.66 3.79 -6.09
N GLN A 281 9.75 3.77 -5.12
CA GLN A 281 8.31 3.61 -5.33
C GLN A 281 7.55 4.90 -5.65
N SER A 282 8.20 6.05 -5.50
CA SER A 282 7.74 7.39 -5.87
C SER A 282 8.95 8.21 -6.31
N TRP A 283 8.82 8.99 -7.37
CA TRP A 283 9.90 9.82 -7.92
C TRP A 283 9.66 11.32 -7.73
N THR A 284 8.71 11.68 -6.87
CA THR A 284 8.33 13.08 -6.63
C THR A 284 9.49 13.95 -6.13
N ASN A 285 10.44 13.38 -5.41
CA ASN A 285 11.58 14.12 -4.87
C ASN A 285 12.67 14.46 -5.89
N ILE A 286 12.53 14.04 -7.15
CA ILE A 286 13.43 14.43 -8.25
C ILE A 286 12.74 15.32 -9.29
N ILE A 287 11.55 15.84 -8.98
CA ILE A 287 10.80 16.74 -9.87
C ILE A 287 11.61 18.00 -10.18
N ASP A 288 12.35 18.54 -9.23
CA ASP A 288 13.20 19.74 -9.40
C ASP A 288 14.20 19.63 -10.57
N ILE A 289 14.70 18.41 -10.84
CA ILE A 289 15.66 18.14 -11.90
C ILE A 289 15.04 17.51 -13.16
N THR A 290 13.77 17.09 -13.08
CA THR A 290 13.11 16.38 -14.19
C THR A 290 11.91 17.14 -14.78
N LEU A 291 11.47 18.22 -14.16
CA LEU A 291 10.28 18.97 -14.59
C LEU A 291 10.32 19.30 -16.10
N PRO A 292 9.24 19.05 -16.86
CA PRO A 292 9.20 19.34 -18.31
C PRO A 292 9.47 20.79 -18.67
N TYR A 293 8.85 21.73 -17.94
CA TYR A 293 8.97 23.17 -18.16
C TYR A 293 9.48 23.88 -16.90
N PRO A 294 10.80 23.90 -16.65
CA PRO A 294 11.36 24.64 -15.51
C PRO A 294 11.03 26.13 -15.57
N GLY A 295 10.68 26.72 -14.42
CA GLY A 295 10.30 28.14 -14.32
C GLY A 295 8.85 28.46 -14.71
N LYS A 296 8.07 27.47 -15.15
CA LYS A 296 6.60 27.57 -15.27
C LYS A 296 5.91 27.21 -13.98
N SER A 297 4.65 27.66 -13.86
CA SER A 297 3.87 27.43 -12.65
C SER A 297 3.79 25.95 -12.27
N TYR A 298 4.17 25.66 -11.05
CA TYR A 298 3.89 24.40 -10.36
C TYR A 298 2.82 24.68 -9.31
N LEU A 299 1.79 23.85 -9.29
CA LEU A 299 0.68 24.08 -8.38
C LEU A 299 1.04 23.63 -6.97
N ASP A 300 1.41 24.58 -6.12
CA ASP A 300 1.53 24.41 -4.68
C ASP A 300 1.03 25.66 -3.98
N VAL A 301 -0.09 25.54 -3.28
CA VAL A 301 -0.76 26.62 -2.58
C VAL A 301 -0.36 26.75 -1.11
N THR A 302 0.65 25.99 -0.67
CA THR A 302 1.11 25.96 0.74
C THR A 302 1.38 27.36 1.29
N GLN A 303 2.13 28.18 0.56
CA GLN A 303 2.46 29.54 0.99
C GLN A 303 1.22 30.44 1.07
N GLU A 304 0.27 30.30 0.14
CA GLU A 304 -0.99 31.05 0.18
C GLU A 304 -1.84 30.64 1.39
N MET A 305 -1.96 29.34 1.68
CA MET A 305 -2.67 28.84 2.86
C MET A 305 -2.08 29.43 4.15
N GLN A 306 -0.75 29.40 4.28
CA GLN A 306 -0.05 29.97 5.45
C GLN A 306 -0.24 31.47 5.55
N ALA A 307 -0.16 32.20 4.44
CA ALA A 307 -0.38 33.66 4.40
C ALA A 307 -1.82 34.06 4.72
N GLN A 308 -2.79 33.23 4.38
CA GLN A 308 -4.21 33.42 4.71
C GLN A 308 -4.55 32.96 6.14
N GLY A 309 -3.59 32.38 6.88
CA GLY A 309 -3.78 31.98 8.28
C GLY A 309 -4.59 30.69 8.45
N TYR A 310 -4.56 29.77 7.48
CA TYR A 310 -5.19 28.47 7.61
C TYR A 310 -4.70 27.73 8.87
N THR A 311 -5.59 26.99 9.49
CA THR A 311 -5.32 26.14 10.64
C THR A 311 -5.73 24.69 10.35
N PRO A 312 -5.17 23.70 11.06
CA PRO A 312 -5.60 22.29 10.91
C PRO A 312 -7.10 22.10 11.03
N ILE A 313 -7.75 22.73 12.00
CA ILE A 313 -9.22 22.60 12.18
C ILE A 313 -10.01 23.18 10.99
N GLU A 314 -9.55 24.27 10.39
CA GLU A 314 -10.18 24.81 9.20
C GLU A 314 -10.03 23.91 7.99
N MET A 315 -8.88 23.25 7.83
CA MET A 315 -8.66 22.26 6.77
C MET A 315 -9.63 21.08 6.90
N PHE A 316 -9.88 20.59 8.13
CA PHE A 316 -10.89 19.54 8.38
C PHE A 316 -12.32 20.02 8.12
N ARG A 317 -12.65 21.27 8.44
CA ARG A 317 -13.97 21.84 8.12
C ARG A 317 -14.20 22.02 6.62
N ILE A 318 -13.17 22.41 5.88
CA ILE A 318 -13.21 22.49 4.41
C ILE A 318 -13.47 21.10 3.82
N ALA A 319 -12.81 20.07 4.33
CA ALA A 319 -13.06 18.70 3.89
C ALA A 319 -14.49 18.24 4.24
N GLU A 320 -15.00 18.52 5.44
CA GLU A 320 -16.40 18.22 5.78
C GLU A 320 -17.37 18.93 4.82
N GLU A 321 -17.14 20.21 4.52
CA GLU A 321 -17.97 20.97 3.59
C GLU A 321 -17.95 20.37 2.18
N PHE A 322 -16.80 19.86 1.71
CA PHE A 322 -16.71 19.14 0.46
C PHE A 322 -17.69 17.95 0.43
N TYR A 323 -17.70 17.11 1.45
CA TYR A 323 -18.62 15.95 1.53
C TYR A 323 -20.08 16.36 1.68
N LEU A 324 -20.37 17.38 2.47
CA LEU A 324 -21.73 17.94 2.58
C LEU A 324 -22.24 18.47 1.23
N SER A 325 -21.37 19.08 0.44
CA SER A 325 -21.71 19.59 -0.90
C SER A 325 -22.10 18.49 -1.88
N LEU A 326 -21.66 17.25 -1.63
CA LEU A 326 -22.03 16.04 -2.36
C LEU A 326 -23.30 15.37 -1.79
N ASN A 327 -23.95 15.96 -0.80
CA ASN A 327 -25.06 15.37 -0.06
C ASN A 327 -24.67 14.08 0.69
N LEU A 328 -23.41 14.02 1.17
CA LEU A 328 -22.91 12.97 2.07
C LEU A 328 -23.05 13.41 3.54
N SER A 329 -22.55 12.59 4.49
CA SER A 329 -22.81 12.80 5.91
C SER A 329 -21.89 13.87 6.52
N ALA A 330 -22.43 14.67 7.47
CA ALA A 330 -21.61 15.44 8.39
C ALA A 330 -20.80 14.53 9.32
N MET A 331 -19.67 15.02 9.80
CA MET A 331 -18.90 14.30 10.80
C MET A 331 -19.65 14.29 12.14
N PRO A 332 -19.80 13.13 12.80
CA PRO A 332 -20.50 13.02 14.07
C PRO A 332 -19.75 13.78 15.18
N PRO A 333 -20.44 14.19 16.27
CA PRO A 333 -19.81 14.87 17.40
C PRO A 333 -18.62 14.10 17.99
N GLU A 334 -18.69 12.77 18.02
CA GLU A 334 -17.65 11.87 18.51
C GLU A 334 -16.35 12.00 17.67
N PHE A 335 -16.48 12.24 16.36
CA PHE A 335 -15.35 12.51 15.47
C PHE A 335 -14.58 13.76 15.93
N TRP A 336 -15.28 14.87 16.15
CA TRP A 336 -14.65 16.14 16.56
C TRP A 336 -14.06 16.09 17.96
N ALA A 337 -14.70 15.33 18.87
CA ALA A 337 -14.24 15.18 20.25
C ALA A 337 -13.06 14.21 20.39
N GLY A 338 -13.01 13.16 19.55
CA GLY A 338 -12.06 12.04 19.71
C GLY A 338 -10.87 12.06 18.75
N SER A 339 -10.95 12.77 17.61
CA SER A 339 -9.85 12.80 16.63
C SER A 339 -8.63 13.58 17.10
N ILE A 340 -7.46 13.16 16.64
CA ILE A 340 -6.18 13.89 16.79
C ILE A 340 -5.88 14.58 15.46
N ILE A 341 -6.20 15.86 15.35
CA ILE A 341 -6.06 16.61 14.09
C ILE A 341 -4.79 17.46 14.02
N ALA A 342 -4.02 17.53 15.11
CA ALA A 342 -2.72 18.19 15.19
C ALA A 342 -1.87 17.52 16.27
N ASP A 343 -0.55 17.65 16.17
CA ASP A 343 0.36 17.17 17.20
C ASP A 343 0.10 17.91 18.52
N PRO A 344 -0.29 17.23 19.60
CA PRO A 344 -0.52 17.86 20.90
C PRO A 344 0.78 18.32 21.58
N GLY A 345 1.95 17.83 21.16
CA GLY A 345 3.27 18.23 21.65
C GLY A 345 3.59 17.85 23.11
N ASN A 346 2.69 17.16 23.81
CA ASN A 346 2.82 16.83 25.24
C ASN A 346 2.99 15.34 25.54
N ARG A 347 2.96 14.49 24.52
CA ARG A 347 3.12 13.03 24.60
C ARG A 347 3.62 12.47 23.26
N PRO A 348 4.36 11.35 23.27
CA PRO A 348 4.76 10.69 22.05
C PRO A 348 3.54 10.04 21.38
N LEU A 349 3.37 10.27 20.08
CA LEU A 349 2.32 9.64 19.27
C LEU A 349 2.84 9.27 17.88
N ILE A 350 2.16 8.35 17.23
CA ILE A 350 2.43 7.95 15.86
C ILE A 350 1.72 8.94 14.92
N CYS A 351 2.48 9.84 14.29
CA CYS A 351 1.94 10.95 13.49
C CYS A 351 1.41 10.56 12.10
N GLN A 352 1.58 9.32 11.66
CA GLN A 352 1.05 8.88 10.36
C GLN A 352 -0.47 9.09 10.31
N ALA A 353 -0.97 9.75 9.23
CA ALA A 353 -2.38 9.92 9.00
C ALA A 353 -3.10 8.56 8.93
N SER A 354 -4.24 8.45 9.59
CA SER A 354 -5.04 7.24 9.58
C SER A 354 -6.46 7.50 10.08
N ALA A 355 -7.44 6.81 9.46
CA ALA A 355 -8.84 6.82 9.86
C ALA A 355 -9.18 5.54 10.61
N TRP A 356 -10.03 5.63 11.62
CA TRP A 356 -10.33 4.58 12.59
C TRP A 356 -11.83 4.35 12.74
N ASP A 357 -12.28 3.11 12.52
CA ASP A 357 -13.62 2.63 12.88
C ASP A 357 -13.54 1.89 14.21
N PHE A 358 -14.15 2.43 15.27
CA PHE A 358 -14.22 1.79 16.58
C PHE A 358 -15.20 0.62 16.65
N CYS A 359 -15.68 0.14 15.55
CA CYS A 359 -16.61 -0.99 15.38
C CYS A 359 -18.02 -0.80 15.99
N ASN A 360 -18.22 0.19 16.86
CA ASN A 360 -19.45 0.38 17.63
C ASN A 360 -20.56 1.12 16.88
N ARG A 361 -20.36 1.44 15.58
CA ARG A 361 -21.29 2.15 14.68
C ARG A 361 -21.52 3.63 15.01
N LEU A 362 -20.74 4.19 15.94
CA LEU A 362 -20.91 5.56 16.45
C LEU A 362 -19.60 6.34 16.45
N ASP A 363 -18.50 5.72 16.86
CA ASP A 363 -17.22 6.37 17.08
C ASP A 363 -16.28 6.11 15.90
N TYR A 364 -15.97 7.17 15.18
CA TYR A 364 -15.05 7.19 14.05
C TYR A 364 -14.09 8.35 14.23
N ARG A 365 -12.80 8.13 14.01
CA ARG A 365 -11.78 9.15 14.28
C ARG A 365 -10.73 9.20 13.19
N ILE A 366 -10.08 10.36 13.06
CA ILE A 366 -8.83 10.53 12.31
C ILE A 366 -7.71 10.87 13.30
N LYS A 367 -6.54 10.32 13.06
CA LYS A 367 -5.29 10.69 13.74
C LYS A 367 -4.32 11.21 12.69
N MET A 368 -3.90 12.48 12.81
CA MET A 368 -2.98 13.13 11.89
C MET A 368 -2.28 14.32 12.57
N CYS A 369 -0.97 14.42 12.48
CA CYS A 369 -0.18 15.60 12.89
C CYS A 369 -0.20 16.63 11.75
N THR A 370 -1.35 17.21 11.48
CA THR A 370 -1.62 18.07 10.32
C THR A 370 -0.78 19.34 10.34
N LYS A 371 -0.13 19.62 9.21
CA LYS A 371 0.57 20.87 8.93
C LYS A 371 -0.19 21.67 7.88
N VAL A 372 -0.04 22.98 7.91
CA VAL A 372 -0.68 23.85 6.90
C VAL A 372 0.12 23.76 5.60
N THR A 373 -0.20 22.77 4.79
CA THR A 373 0.38 22.50 3.47
C THR A 373 -0.70 22.01 2.50
N MET A 374 -0.49 22.23 1.20
CA MET A 374 -1.39 21.69 0.17
C MET A 374 -1.49 20.17 0.25
N LYS A 375 -0.35 19.49 0.51
CA LYS A 375 -0.30 18.03 0.67
C LYS A 375 -1.25 17.58 1.78
N ASP A 376 -1.16 18.20 2.96
CA ASP A 376 -1.97 17.79 4.10
C ASP A 376 -3.45 18.16 3.90
N LEU A 377 -3.76 19.26 3.19
CA LEU A 377 -5.14 19.58 2.80
C LEU A 377 -5.75 18.43 1.98
N ILE A 378 -5.02 17.92 0.98
CA ILE A 378 -5.45 16.79 0.17
C ILE A 378 -5.58 15.53 1.03
N THR A 379 -4.60 15.26 1.90
CA THR A 379 -4.62 14.11 2.82
C THR A 379 -5.81 14.15 3.77
N VAL A 380 -6.19 15.31 4.31
CA VAL A 380 -7.39 15.45 5.16
C VAL A 380 -8.66 15.04 4.43
N HIS A 381 -8.81 15.44 3.16
CA HIS A 381 -9.95 15.02 2.33
C HIS A 381 -9.94 13.50 2.09
N HIS A 382 -8.77 12.94 1.81
CA HIS A 382 -8.57 11.49 1.64
C HIS A 382 -8.96 10.71 2.90
N GLU A 383 -8.43 11.08 4.07
CA GLU A 383 -8.74 10.40 5.34
C GLU A 383 -10.21 10.54 5.72
N MET A 384 -10.82 11.69 5.42
CA MET A 384 -12.25 11.89 5.66
C MET A 384 -13.14 11.05 4.74
N ALA A 385 -12.65 10.64 3.55
CA ALA A 385 -13.34 9.66 2.71
C ALA A 385 -13.50 8.32 3.40
N HIS A 386 -12.48 7.88 4.16
CA HIS A 386 -12.58 6.66 4.96
C HIS A 386 -13.68 6.78 6.03
N ILE A 387 -13.81 7.94 6.68
CA ILE A 387 -14.90 8.16 7.65
C ILE A 387 -16.27 8.12 6.96
N GLN A 388 -16.42 8.70 5.76
CA GLN A 388 -17.65 8.60 4.98
C GLN A 388 -17.99 7.13 4.66
N TYR A 389 -16.99 6.32 4.34
CA TYR A 389 -17.17 4.89 4.10
C TYR A 389 -17.66 4.18 5.37
N PHE A 390 -17.02 4.42 6.52
CA PHE A 390 -17.43 3.85 7.81
C PHE A 390 -18.86 4.22 8.20
N LEU A 391 -19.25 5.48 8.03
CA LEU A 391 -20.59 5.97 8.29
C LEU A 391 -21.63 5.26 7.41
N ARG A 392 -21.32 5.06 6.13
CA ARG A 392 -22.25 4.49 5.15
C ARG A 392 -22.48 2.99 5.36
N TYR A 393 -21.45 2.22 5.67
CA TYR A 393 -21.61 0.77 5.88
C TYR A 393 -22.00 0.40 7.33
N SER A 394 -22.14 1.35 8.24
CA SER A 394 -22.37 1.12 9.68
C SER A 394 -23.55 0.21 9.99
N GLY A 395 -24.58 0.18 9.13
CA GLY A 395 -25.76 -0.70 9.25
C GLY A 395 -25.52 -2.16 8.89
N LEU A 396 -24.39 -2.50 8.24
CA LEU A 396 -24.10 -3.86 7.82
C LEU A 396 -23.67 -4.75 9.01
N ALA A 397 -23.73 -6.06 8.79
CA ALA A 397 -23.07 -7.02 9.67
C ALA A 397 -21.56 -6.76 9.72
N ARG A 398 -20.92 -7.00 10.87
CA ARG A 398 -19.54 -6.62 11.14
C ARG A 398 -18.57 -7.14 10.06
N GLU A 399 -18.73 -8.38 9.62
CA GLU A 399 -17.90 -9.02 8.60
C GLU A 399 -18.00 -8.35 7.21
N PHE A 400 -18.98 -7.49 6.99
CA PHE A 400 -19.17 -6.73 5.75
C PHE A 400 -18.79 -5.25 5.87
N ARG A 401 -18.40 -4.79 7.08
CA ARG A 401 -17.95 -3.41 7.30
C ARG A 401 -16.48 -3.25 6.88
N ASP A 402 -16.28 -3.32 5.58
CA ASP A 402 -15.00 -3.13 4.91
C ASP A 402 -15.25 -2.61 3.50
N GLY A 403 -14.21 -2.22 2.78
CA GLY A 403 -14.31 -1.90 1.36
C GLY A 403 -14.82 -3.09 0.55
N ALA A 404 -15.43 -2.83 -0.59
CA ALA A 404 -15.95 -3.88 -1.47
C ALA A 404 -14.85 -4.89 -1.88
N ASN A 405 -13.60 -4.45 -2.00
CA ASN A 405 -12.38 -5.26 -1.94
C ASN A 405 -11.28 -4.43 -1.22
N PRO A 406 -10.09 -4.99 -0.92
CA PRO A 406 -9.05 -4.28 -0.16
C PRO A 406 -8.55 -2.96 -0.76
N GLY A 407 -8.82 -2.68 -2.03
CA GLY A 407 -8.46 -1.42 -2.70
C GLY A 407 -9.52 -0.33 -2.62
N PHE A 408 -10.78 -0.64 -2.27
CA PHE A 408 -11.88 0.33 -2.40
C PHE A 408 -11.83 1.49 -1.42
N HIS A 409 -11.35 1.27 -0.21
CA HIS A 409 -11.17 2.38 0.75
C HIS A 409 -10.25 3.45 0.17
N GLU A 410 -9.08 3.04 -0.30
CA GLU A 410 -8.12 3.92 -0.96
C GLU A 410 -8.68 4.51 -2.24
N THR A 411 -9.41 3.72 -3.04
CA THR A 411 -10.02 4.17 -4.30
C THR A 411 -10.91 5.41 -4.10
N VAL A 412 -11.75 5.40 -3.07
CA VAL A 412 -12.66 6.53 -2.77
C VAL A 412 -11.87 7.74 -2.31
N GLY A 413 -10.92 7.57 -1.39
CA GLY A 413 -10.07 8.65 -0.89
C GLY A 413 -9.24 9.30 -2.01
N GLU A 414 -8.64 8.48 -2.85
CA GLU A 414 -7.81 8.93 -3.97
C GLU A 414 -8.63 9.61 -5.09
N ALA A 415 -9.84 9.14 -5.38
CA ALA A 415 -10.72 9.81 -6.35
C ALA A 415 -11.12 11.21 -5.87
N VAL A 416 -11.37 11.37 -4.56
CA VAL A 416 -11.62 12.69 -3.95
C VAL A 416 -10.36 13.55 -4.01
N ALA A 417 -9.19 12.99 -3.70
CA ALA A 417 -7.91 13.69 -3.77
C ALA A 417 -7.62 14.26 -5.16
N LEU A 418 -7.94 13.52 -6.24
CA LEU A 418 -7.81 14.00 -7.61
C LEU A 418 -8.68 15.25 -7.89
N SER A 419 -9.89 15.32 -7.35
CA SER A 419 -10.77 16.49 -7.50
C SER A 419 -10.25 17.70 -6.74
N VAL A 420 -9.90 17.50 -5.47
CA VAL A 420 -9.40 18.54 -4.55
C VAL A 420 -8.08 19.14 -5.03
N ALA A 421 -7.21 18.33 -5.63
CA ALA A 421 -5.91 18.77 -6.14
C ALA A 421 -6.00 19.62 -7.41
N THR A 422 -7.17 19.77 -8.06
CA THR A 422 -7.30 20.54 -9.28
C THR A 422 -7.15 22.04 -9.05
N PRO A 423 -6.55 22.78 -10.00
CA PRO A 423 -6.50 24.25 -9.94
C PRO A 423 -7.88 24.87 -9.74
N ARG A 424 -8.90 24.30 -10.38
CA ARG A 424 -10.28 24.75 -10.30
C ARG A 424 -10.84 24.66 -8.89
N HIS A 425 -10.64 23.52 -8.21
CA HIS A 425 -11.10 23.36 -6.83
C HIS A 425 -10.39 24.33 -5.89
N LEU A 426 -9.06 24.44 -6.00
CA LEU A 426 -8.28 25.34 -5.16
C LEU A 426 -8.70 26.82 -5.34
N GLN A 427 -9.05 27.22 -6.57
CA GLN A 427 -9.58 28.57 -6.85
C GLN A 427 -10.95 28.80 -6.18
N THR A 428 -11.81 27.77 -6.05
CA THR A 428 -13.08 27.93 -5.30
C THR A 428 -12.84 28.14 -3.80
N LEU A 429 -11.69 27.70 -3.28
CA LEU A 429 -11.25 27.95 -1.92
C LEU A 429 -10.50 29.29 -1.77
N GLY A 430 -10.39 30.08 -2.84
CA GLY A 430 -9.61 31.33 -2.85
C GLY A 430 -8.09 31.12 -2.84
N LEU A 431 -7.65 29.93 -3.25
CA LEU A 431 -6.24 29.53 -3.36
C LEU A 431 -5.82 29.41 -4.84
N GLY A 432 -4.52 29.38 -5.11
CA GLY A 432 -4.02 29.22 -6.48
C GLY A 432 -4.30 30.42 -7.38
N THR A 433 -4.49 31.61 -6.81
CA THR A 433 -4.85 32.83 -7.54
C THR A 433 -3.76 33.29 -8.52
N LYS A 434 -2.54 32.87 -8.30
CA LYS A 434 -1.36 33.13 -9.15
C LYS A 434 -1.11 32.05 -10.19
N PHE A 435 -1.91 30.99 -10.19
CA PHE A 435 -1.77 29.92 -11.17
C PHE A 435 -2.21 30.41 -12.54
N ILE A 436 -1.30 30.33 -13.50
CA ILE A 436 -1.57 30.69 -14.90
C ILE A 436 -1.99 29.40 -15.61
N ASP A 437 -3.22 29.42 -16.16
CA ASP A 437 -3.76 28.30 -16.93
C ASP A 437 -3.12 28.26 -18.33
N GLU A 438 -2.00 27.57 -18.44
CA GLU A 438 -1.24 27.36 -19.67
C GLU A 438 -1.11 25.85 -19.96
N PRO A 439 -1.06 25.41 -21.22
CA PRO A 439 -0.80 24.02 -21.57
C PRO A 439 0.50 23.44 -20.95
N THR A 440 1.52 24.28 -20.79
CA THR A 440 2.80 23.90 -20.15
C THR A 440 2.65 23.65 -18.66
N ALA A 441 1.76 24.39 -17.98
CA ALA A 441 1.44 24.15 -16.57
C ALA A 441 0.66 22.85 -16.37
N ASP A 442 -0.25 22.49 -17.30
CA ASP A 442 -0.93 21.19 -17.30
C ASP A 442 0.05 20.03 -17.42
N ILE A 443 1.02 20.12 -18.33
CA ILE A 443 2.03 19.08 -18.48
C ILE A 443 2.86 18.92 -17.20
N ASN A 444 3.28 20.03 -16.58
CA ASN A 444 3.98 19.98 -15.30
C ASN A 444 3.13 19.34 -14.18
N TYR A 445 1.84 19.69 -14.12
CA TYR A 445 0.90 19.12 -13.15
C TYR A 445 0.73 17.61 -13.35
N LEU A 446 0.41 17.18 -14.57
CA LEU A 446 0.27 15.76 -14.89
C LEU A 446 1.56 14.97 -14.69
N PHE A 447 2.71 15.56 -15.04
CA PHE A 447 4.02 14.97 -14.79
C PHE A 447 4.26 14.76 -13.29
N SER A 448 3.96 15.74 -12.46
CA SER A 448 4.12 15.64 -11.01
C SER A 448 3.24 14.54 -10.41
N LEU A 449 2.00 14.39 -10.88
CA LEU A 449 1.12 13.28 -10.48
C LEU A 449 1.64 11.94 -10.99
N ALA A 450 2.15 11.87 -12.22
CA ALA A 450 2.70 10.64 -12.79
C ALA A 450 3.91 10.12 -12.00
N MET A 451 4.75 11.01 -11.49
CA MET A 451 5.93 10.67 -10.66
C MET A 451 5.56 9.98 -9.34
N ASP A 452 4.30 10.00 -8.96
CA ASP A 452 3.74 9.28 -7.80
C ASP A 452 2.78 8.17 -8.24
N LYS A 453 1.68 8.54 -8.89
CA LYS A 453 0.55 7.66 -9.19
C LYS A 453 0.83 6.58 -10.25
N LEU A 454 1.74 6.82 -11.21
CA LEU A 454 2.13 5.79 -12.18
C LEU A 454 3.29 4.93 -11.67
N VAL A 455 4.24 5.54 -10.99
CA VAL A 455 5.47 4.86 -10.53
C VAL A 455 5.19 3.78 -9.50
N ILE A 456 4.19 3.99 -8.64
CA ILE A 456 3.80 3.01 -7.60
C ILE A 456 3.22 1.71 -8.19
N LEU A 457 2.65 1.75 -9.39
CA LEU A 457 1.95 0.61 -9.99
C LEU A 457 2.86 -0.59 -10.26
N PRO A 458 3.95 -0.47 -11.06
CA PRO A 458 4.86 -1.59 -11.30
C PRO A 458 5.59 -2.04 -10.03
N PHE A 459 5.90 -1.13 -9.11
CA PHE A 459 6.45 -1.48 -7.81
C PHE A 459 5.50 -2.39 -7.02
N SER A 460 4.20 -2.08 -7.03
CA SER A 460 3.17 -2.86 -6.32
C SER A 460 3.03 -4.28 -6.88
N ILE A 461 3.06 -4.41 -8.21
CA ILE A 461 3.03 -5.72 -8.89
C ILE A 461 4.29 -6.51 -8.55
N ALA A 462 5.48 -5.92 -8.71
CA ALA A 462 6.74 -6.60 -8.47
C ALA A 462 6.83 -7.14 -7.03
N MET A 463 6.43 -6.31 -6.05
CA MET A 463 6.45 -6.68 -4.64
C MET A 463 5.50 -7.82 -4.33
N GLU A 464 4.28 -7.78 -4.86
CA GLU A 464 3.29 -8.81 -4.53
C GLU A 464 3.53 -10.11 -5.30
N ARG A 465 3.96 -10.04 -6.57
CA ARG A 465 4.43 -11.20 -7.34
C ARG A 465 5.54 -11.94 -6.62
N TRP A 466 6.52 -11.20 -6.14
CA TRP A 466 7.62 -11.76 -5.36
C TRP A 466 7.12 -12.57 -4.15
N ARG A 467 6.13 -12.05 -3.38
CA ARG A 467 5.55 -12.79 -2.24
C ARG A 467 4.73 -13.99 -2.66
N TRP A 468 3.88 -13.84 -3.69
CA TRP A 468 3.07 -14.95 -4.19
C TRP A 468 3.92 -16.10 -4.69
N ASP A 469 5.00 -15.82 -5.42
CA ASP A 469 5.93 -16.84 -5.91
C ASP A 469 6.62 -17.60 -4.77
N ILE A 470 6.96 -16.90 -3.69
CA ILE A 470 7.53 -17.49 -2.47
C ILE A 470 6.49 -18.36 -1.73
N PHE A 471 5.28 -17.87 -1.52
CA PHE A 471 4.23 -18.61 -0.84
C PHE A 471 3.84 -19.90 -1.59
N ARG A 472 3.89 -19.88 -2.91
CA ARG A 472 3.67 -21.07 -3.77
C ARG A 472 4.87 -22.02 -3.82
N GLY A 473 6.01 -21.62 -3.29
CA GLY A 473 7.24 -22.40 -3.32
C GLY A 473 7.95 -22.37 -4.68
N TYR A 474 7.59 -21.48 -5.60
CA TYR A 474 8.32 -21.30 -6.87
C TYR A 474 9.71 -20.70 -6.67
N VAL A 475 9.88 -19.97 -5.58
CA VAL A 475 11.13 -19.33 -5.19
C VAL A 475 11.48 -19.73 -3.76
N THR A 476 12.68 -20.29 -3.59
CA THR A 476 13.18 -20.69 -2.30
C THR A 476 14.06 -19.60 -1.67
N ARG A 477 14.46 -19.79 -0.40
CA ARG A 477 15.28 -18.84 0.35
C ARG A 477 16.58 -18.45 -0.36
N GLU A 478 17.12 -19.37 -1.15
CA GLU A 478 18.37 -19.24 -1.90
C GLU A 478 18.25 -18.32 -3.13
N ASP A 479 17.03 -17.90 -3.49
CA ASP A 479 16.76 -17.05 -4.64
C ASP A 479 15.86 -15.82 -4.30
N TYR A 480 15.61 -15.54 -3.02
CA TYR A 480 14.70 -14.46 -2.59
C TYR A 480 15.13 -13.09 -3.10
N ASN A 481 16.42 -12.74 -2.94
CA ASN A 481 16.92 -11.42 -3.27
C ASN A 481 17.07 -11.22 -4.78
N CYS A 482 17.61 -12.23 -5.48
CA CYS A 482 17.80 -12.14 -6.92
C CYS A 482 16.47 -12.17 -7.70
N HIS A 483 15.48 -12.93 -7.20
CA HIS A 483 14.13 -12.90 -7.77
C HIS A 483 13.46 -11.53 -7.61
N TRP A 484 13.64 -10.89 -6.44
CA TRP A 484 13.19 -9.51 -6.22
C TRP A 484 13.74 -8.57 -7.28
N HIS A 485 15.04 -8.57 -7.54
CA HIS A 485 15.66 -7.67 -8.50
C HIS A 485 15.23 -7.97 -9.94
N ARG A 486 15.01 -9.24 -10.29
CA ARG A 486 14.44 -9.59 -11.61
C ARG A 486 13.05 -9.00 -11.82
N LEU A 487 12.18 -9.08 -10.80
CA LEU A 487 10.84 -8.52 -10.89
C LEU A 487 10.86 -6.98 -10.93
N MET A 488 11.75 -6.34 -10.15
CA MET A 488 11.91 -4.89 -10.18
C MET A 488 12.42 -4.41 -11.54
N GLU A 489 13.33 -5.12 -12.17
CA GLU A 489 13.76 -4.83 -13.53
C GLU A 489 12.62 -5.06 -14.53
N GLN A 490 11.96 -6.22 -14.45
CA GLN A 490 10.89 -6.61 -15.38
C GLN A 490 9.74 -5.62 -15.41
N TYR A 491 9.20 -5.26 -14.24
CA TYR A 491 8.00 -4.40 -14.14
C TYR A 491 8.34 -2.92 -14.09
N ALA A 492 9.37 -2.54 -13.34
CA ALA A 492 9.66 -1.14 -13.08
C ALA A 492 10.87 -0.57 -13.83
N GLY A 493 11.66 -1.41 -14.52
CA GLY A 493 12.89 -0.94 -15.17
C GLY A 493 13.91 -0.38 -14.19
N ILE A 494 13.98 -0.96 -12.97
CA ILE A 494 14.83 -0.47 -11.89
C ILE A 494 15.85 -1.54 -11.51
N LYS A 495 17.12 -1.11 -11.38
CA LYS A 495 18.23 -1.97 -10.96
C LYS A 495 18.84 -1.50 -9.64
N PRO A 496 19.48 -2.39 -8.86
CA PRO A 496 20.23 -1.97 -7.68
C PRO A 496 21.48 -1.16 -8.11
N PRO A 497 21.96 -0.24 -7.27
CA PRO A 497 23.14 0.57 -7.59
C PRO A 497 24.47 -0.18 -7.41
N VAL A 498 24.46 -1.32 -6.75
CA VAL A 498 25.61 -2.18 -6.47
C VAL A 498 25.24 -3.63 -6.68
N LEU A 499 26.22 -4.46 -6.99
CA LEU A 499 26.02 -5.90 -7.12
C LEU A 499 25.42 -6.45 -5.82
N ARG A 500 24.38 -7.24 -5.95
CA ARG A 500 23.71 -7.92 -4.84
C ARG A 500 23.95 -9.43 -4.91
N THR A 501 23.74 -10.07 -3.79
CA THR A 501 23.82 -11.52 -3.65
C THR A 501 22.65 -12.06 -2.86
N GLU A 502 22.58 -13.39 -2.69
CA GLU A 502 21.61 -14.04 -1.80
C GLU A 502 21.98 -13.94 -0.31
N ASP A 503 23.14 -13.39 0.03
CA ASP A 503 23.43 -12.98 1.41
C ASP A 503 22.63 -11.75 1.82
N ASP A 504 22.20 -10.95 0.83
CA ASP A 504 21.33 -9.80 1.01
C ASP A 504 19.84 -10.22 1.12
N PHE A 505 19.01 -9.30 1.61
CA PHE A 505 17.56 -9.44 1.61
C PHE A 505 16.90 -8.06 1.48
N ASP A 506 17.00 -7.48 0.29
CA ASP A 506 16.57 -6.10 0.01
C ASP A 506 15.04 -5.88 0.14
N PRO A 507 14.16 -6.83 -0.20
CA PRO A 507 12.72 -6.65 0.04
C PRO A 507 12.39 -6.42 1.53
N GLY A 508 13.14 -7.03 2.47
CA GLY A 508 12.97 -6.82 3.90
C GLY A 508 13.21 -5.39 4.39
N ALA A 509 13.84 -4.54 3.58
CA ALA A 509 14.02 -3.12 3.86
C ALA A 509 12.77 -2.26 3.61
N LYS A 510 11.67 -2.85 3.14
CA LYS A 510 10.35 -2.22 2.97
C LYS A 510 9.40 -2.66 4.08
N TYR A 511 8.89 -1.72 4.86
CA TYR A 511 8.03 -1.94 6.04
C TYR A 511 6.98 -3.05 5.87
N HIS A 512 6.30 -3.11 4.72
CA HIS A 512 5.22 -4.07 4.45
C HIS A 512 5.69 -5.53 4.43
N ILE A 513 6.97 -5.78 4.25
CA ILE A 513 7.53 -7.14 4.28
C ILE A 513 7.65 -7.64 5.72
N PRO A 514 8.39 -6.98 6.65
CA PRO A 514 8.42 -7.40 8.04
C PRO A 514 7.06 -7.29 8.74
N ALA A 515 6.22 -6.34 8.37
CA ALA A 515 4.87 -6.18 8.91
C ALA A 515 3.84 -7.17 8.34
N ASN A 516 4.22 -7.98 7.36
CA ASN A 516 3.34 -8.97 6.71
C ASN A 516 2.04 -8.36 6.12
N ILE A 517 2.12 -7.19 5.51
CA ILE A 517 0.96 -6.47 4.97
C ILE A 517 0.88 -6.67 3.45
N PRO A 518 -0.25 -7.18 2.89
CA PRO A 518 -0.47 -7.27 1.44
C PRO A 518 -0.33 -5.90 0.75
N TYR A 519 0.20 -5.88 -0.49
CA TYR A 519 0.53 -4.63 -1.17
C TYR A 519 -0.21 -4.42 -2.50
N ILE A 520 -0.77 -5.49 -3.12
CA ILE A 520 -1.45 -5.40 -4.42
C ILE A 520 -2.65 -4.45 -4.40
N ARG A 521 -3.22 -4.18 -3.22
CA ARG A 521 -4.29 -3.19 -3.04
C ARG A 521 -3.91 -1.81 -3.58
N ASN A 522 -2.61 -1.44 -3.53
CA ASN A 522 -2.13 -0.16 -4.06
C ASN A 522 -2.20 -0.12 -5.60
N PHE A 523 -1.99 -1.26 -6.29
CA PHE A 523 -2.22 -1.36 -7.72
C PHE A 523 -3.71 -1.27 -8.05
N VAL A 524 -4.54 -2.06 -7.35
CA VAL A 524 -5.99 -2.08 -7.56
C VAL A 524 -6.60 -0.70 -7.33
N ALA A 525 -6.28 -0.05 -6.21
CA ALA A 525 -6.73 1.32 -5.92
C ALA A 525 -6.17 2.33 -6.93
N GLY A 526 -4.90 2.17 -7.32
CA GLY A 526 -4.22 3.03 -8.28
C GLY A 526 -4.88 3.04 -9.66
N VAL A 527 -5.56 1.97 -10.05
CA VAL A 527 -6.35 1.88 -11.28
C VAL A 527 -7.79 2.34 -11.07
N LEU A 528 -8.46 1.77 -10.06
CA LEU A 528 -9.88 2.03 -9.78
C LEU A 528 -10.15 3.51 -9.47
N GLN A 529 -9.22 4.24 -8.86
CA GLN A 529 -9.42 5.66 -8.58
C GLN A 529 -9.75 6.47 -9.84
N PHE A 530 -9.12 6.15 -10.98
CA PHE A 530 -9.38 6.83 -12.24
C PHE A 530 -10.70 6.39 -12.88
N GLN A 531 -11.08 5.10 -12.78
CA GLN A 531 -12.39 4.63 -13.23
C GLN A 531 -13.51 5.33 -12.45
N LEU A 532 -13.39 5.36 -11.12
CA LEU A 532 -14.34 6.04 -10.26
C LEU A 532 -14.37 7.55 -10.54
N TYR A 533 -13.20 8.19 -10.62
CA TYR A 533 -13.11 9.62 -10.89
C TYR A 533 -13.74 10.00 -12.21
N ARG A 534 -13.54 9.21 -13.28
CA ARG A 534 -14.19 9.42 -14.58
C ARG A 534 -15.71 9.40 -14.44
N ALA A 535 -16.26 8.42 -13.77
CA ALA A 535 -17.70 8.30 -13.57
C ALA A 535 -18.28 9.45 -12.72
N LEU A 536 -17.55 9.87 -11.67
CA LEU A 536 -17.94 11.04 -10.85
C LEU A 536 -17.94 12.32 -11.66
N CYS A 537 -16.95 12.49 -12.54
CA CYS A 537 -16.85 13.65 -13.45
C CYS A 537 -17.95 13.69 -14.51
N GLU A 538 -18.34 12.53 -15.02
CA GLU A 538 -19.49 12.40 -15.94
C GLU A 538 -20.78 12.75 -15.23
N ALA A 539 -21.03 12.20 -14.05
CA ALA A 539 -22.19 12.50 -13.24
C ALA A 539 -22.29 13.98 -12.87
N ALA A 540 -21.16 14.63 -12.63
CA ALA A 540 -21.07 16.07 -12.35
C ALA A 540 -21.20 16.96 -13.61
N GLY A 541 -21.33 16.37 -14.82
CA GLY A 541 -21.34 17.11 -16.08
C GLY A 541 -20.03 17.86 -16.39
N GLN A 542 -18.93 17.45 -15.74
CA GLN A 542 -17.62 18.09 -15.87
C GLN A 542 -16.75 17.44 -16.96
N ARG A 543 -17.10 16.26 -17.38
CA ARG A 543 -16.46 15.54 -18.48
C ARG A 543 -17.42 15.41 -19.66
N ASN A 544 -16.93 15.71 -20.86
CA ASN A 544 -17.57 15.35 -22.12
C ASN A 544 -16.49 14.90 -23.10
N VAL A 545 -16.62 13.67 -23.61
CA VAL A 545 -15.65 13.05 -24.55
C VAL A 545 -15.45 13.90 -25.80
N ASP A 546 -16.53 14.57 -26.24
CA ASP A 546 -16.55 15.38 -27.47
C ASP A 546 -16.15 16.84 -27.26
N ASP A 547 -15.93 17.28 -26.03
CA ASP A 547 -15.50 18.62 -25.69
C ASP A 547 -14.06 18.68 -25.16
N PRO A 548 -13.06 19.03 -25.99
CA PRO A 548 -11.67 19.16 -25.58
C PRO A 548 -11.42 20.15 -24.45
N ARG A 549 -12.36 21.02 -24.15
CA ARG A 549 -12.27 22.02 -23.06
C ARG A 549 -12.63 21.44 -21.70
N ARG A 550 -13.10 20.18 -21.65
CA ARG A 550 -13.46 19.46 -20.43
C ARG A 550 -12.67 18.14 -20.31
N PRO A 551 -11.33 18.19 -20.30
CA PRO A 551 -10.51 17.00 -20.15
C PRO A 551 -10.64 16.45 -18.73
N LEU A 552 -10.49 15.14 -18.59
CA LEU A 552 -10.70 14.46 -17.32
C LEU A 552 -9.82 15.01 -16.18
N HIS A 553 -8.55 15.32 -16.43
CA HIS A 553 -7.61 15.82 -15.43
C HIS A 553 -7.91 17.22 -14.86
N ARG A 554 -8.87 17.94 -15.44
CA ARG A 554 -9.32 19.26 -14.95
C ARG A 554 -10.69 19.22 -14.27
N CYS A 555 -11.27 18.04 -14.11
CA CYS A 555 -12.57 17.88 -13.50
C CYS A 555 -12.54 18.18 -12.01
N ASP A 556 -13.56 18.88 -11.53
CA ASP A 556 -13.87 19.04 -10.11
C ASP A 556 -15.35 18.71 -9.90
N PHE A 557 -15.64 17.61 -9.19
CA PHE A 557 -17.02 17.19 -8.92
C PHE A 557 -17.60 17.76 -7.61
N TYR A 558 -16.91 18.72 -7.01
CA TYR A 558 -17.43 19.49 -5.87
C TYR A 558 -18.80 20.06 -6.17
N ARG A 559 -19.70 20.02 -5.19
CA ARG A 559 -21.12 20.44 -5.31
C ARG A 559 -21.95 19.61 -6.30
N SER A 560 -21.59 18.36 -6.55
CA SER A 560 -22.39 17.43 -7.37
C SER A 560 -23.08 16.36 -6.51
N PRO A 561 -24.37 16.51 -6.19
CA PRO A 561 -25.13 15.44 -5.50
C PRO A 561 -25.20 14.14 -6.30
N GLU A 562 -25.10 14.19 -7.63
CA GLU A 562 -25.08 13.01 -8.49
C GLU A 562 -23.78 12.20 -8.29
N ALA A 563 -22.63 12.88 -8.21
CA ALA A 563 -21.37 12.24 -7.85
C ALA A 563 -21.43 11.63 -6.42
N GLY A 564 -22.00 12.39 -5.47
CA GLY A 564 -22.21 11.90 -4.11
C GLY A 564 -23.12 10.66 -4.03
N ARG A 565 -24.12 10.55 -4.91
CA ARG A 565 -25.00 9.38 -5.00
C ARG A 565 -24.22 8.14 -5.48
N ILE A 566 -23.28 8.28 -6.42
CA ILE A 566 -22.40 7.17 -6.85
C ILE A 566 -21.52 6.72 -5.70
N LEU A 567 -20.86 7.67 -5.03
CA LEU A 567 -20.03 7.36 -3.85
C LEU A 567 -20.84 6.66 -2.74
N GLY A 568 -22.04 7.19 -2.45
CA GLY A 568 -22.94 6.59 -1.47
C GLY A 568 -23.28 5.13 -1.78
N LYS A 569 -23.63 4.81 -3.03
CA LYS A 569 -23.93 3.45 -3.49
C LYS A 569 -22.76 2.47 -3.31
N ILE A 570 -21.53 2.92 -3.57
CA ILE A 570 -20.34 2.10 -3.38
C ILE A 570 -20.13 1.83 -1.89
N MET A 571 -20.16 2.89 -1.07
CA MET A 571 -19.78 2.81 0.34
C MET A 571 -20.83 2.06 1.19
N GLU A 572 -22.13 2.21 0.91
CA GLU A 572 -23.19 1.55 1.70
C GLU A 572 -23.21 0.04 1.59
N ARG A 573 -22.60 -0.51 0.53
CA ARG A 573 -22.56 -1.97 0.31
C ARG A 573 -21.43 -2.66 1.06
N GLY A 574 -20.37 -1.93 1.42
CA GLY A 574 -19.19 -2.55 2.00
C GLY A 574 -18.75 -3.78 1.19
N SER A 575 -18.44 -4.88 1.86
CA SER A 575 -18.15 -6.18 1.24
C SER A 575 -19.36 -7.15 1.20
N SER A 576 -20.59 -6.64 1.37
CA SER A 576 -21.82 -7.48 1.44
C SER A 576 -22.18 -8.17 0.11
N VAL A 577 -21.67 -7.66 -0.99
CA VAL A 577 -21.78 -8.25 -2.34
C VAL A 577 -20.40 -8.27 -3.02
N PRO A 578 -20.18 -9.08 -4.07
CA PRO A 578 -18.94 -9.02 -4.84
C PRO A 578 -18.66 -7.61 -5.37
N TRP A 579 -17.40 -7.16 -5.33
CA TRP A 579 -17.02 -5.81 -5.74
C TRP A 579 -17.35 -5.51 -7.20
N GLN A 580 -17.34 -6.53 -8.07
CA GLN A 580 -17.73 -6.42 -9.47
C GLN A 580 -19.20 -5.99 -9.61
N GLU A 581 -20.07 -6.50 -8.73
CA GLU A 581 -21.48 -6.12 -8.69
C GLU A 581 -21.66 -4.69 -8.17
N THR A 582 -20.94 -4.34 -7.12
CA THR A 582 -20.92 -2.96 -6.58
C THR A 582 -20.49 -1.96 -7.66
N LEU A 583 -19.41 -2.26 -8.39
CA LEU A 583 -18.88 -1.42 -9.44
C LEU A 583 -19.87 -1.29 -10.61
N ARG A 584 -20.44 -2.42 -11.05
CA ARG A 584 -21.43 -2.46 -12.15
C ARG A 584 -22.65 -1.59 -11.86
N GLU A 585 -23.19 -1.69 -10.67
CA GLU A 585 -24.37 -0.90 -10.30
C GLU A 585 -24.05 0.58 -10.04
N ALA A 586 -22.85 0.91 -9.61
CA ALA A 586 -22.46 2.27 -9.33
C ALA A 586 -22.07 3.04 -10.59
N ILE A 587 -21.25 2.44 -11.45
CA ILE A 587 -20.60 3.11 -12.59
C ILE A 587 -20.71 2.37 -13.94
N GLY A 588 -21.32 1.18 -13.97
CA GLY A 588 -21.50 0.38 -15.19
C GLY A 588 -20.35 -0.54 -15.57
N ASP A 589 -19.22 -0.47 -14.84
CA ASP A 589 -18.04 -1.33 -15.02
C ASP A 589 -18.11 -2.52 -14.06
N ASP A 590 -17.51 -3.66 -14.42
CA ASP A 590 -17.47 -4.86 -13.56
C ASP A 590 -16.08 -5.49 -13.43
N LYS A 591 -15.05 -4.79 -13.89
CA LYS A 591 -13.65 -5.21 -13.85
C LYS A 591 -12.70 -4.03 -13.75
N LEU A 592 -11.44 -4.32 -13.46
CA LEU A 592 -10.37 -3.33 -13.56
C LEU A 592 -10.15 -2.94 -15.03
N ASP A 593 -10.07 -1.64 -15.30
CA ASP A 593 -9.82 -1.08 -16.63
C ASP A 593 -8.92 0.15 -16.56
N ALA A 594 -7.82 0.14 -17.31
CA ALA A 594 -6.86 1.24 -17.35
C ALA A 594 -7.27 2.39 -18.29
N SER A 595 -8.37 2.29 -19.01
CA SER A 595 -8.76 3.30 -20.02
C SER A 595 -8.93 4.70 -19.43
N ALA A 596 -9.50 4.79 -18.22
CA ALA A 596 -9.69 6.06 -17.52
C ALA A 596 -8.34 6.66 -17.06
N LEU A 597 -7.42 5.85 -16.56
CA LEU A 597 -6.06 6.27 -16.22
C LEU A 597 -5.34 6.79 -17.47
N ARG A 598 -5.39 6.05 -18.58
CA ARG A 598 -4.79 6.47 -19.86
C ARG A 598 -5.43 7.77 -20.39
N GLU A 599 -6.74 7.93 -20.24
CA GLU A 599 -7.44 9.17 -20.60
C GLU A 599 -6.96 10.35 -19.77
N TYR A 600 -6.83 10.16 -18.45
CA TYR A 600 -6.38 11.19 -17.53
C TYR A 600 -4.98 11.70 -17.87
N PHE A 601 -4.07 10.82 -18.18
CA PHE A 601 -2.69 11.15 -18.52
C PHE A 601 -2.42 11.34 -20.02
N ARG A 602 -3.42 11.26 -20.88
CA ARG A 602 -3.24 11.39 -22.34
C ARG A 602 -2.44 12.61 -22.78
N PRO A 603 -2.68 13.84 -22.25
CA PRO A 603 -1.89 14.99 -22.68
C PRO A 603 -0.40 14.85 -22.31
N LEU A 604 -0.11 14.23 -21.18
CA LEU A 604 1.27 13.94 -20.77
C LEU A 604 1.89 12.86 -21.66
N GLU A 605 1.17 11.77 -21.95
CA GLU A 605 1.63 10.69 -22.81
C GLU A 605 1.99 11.20 -24.21
N ASP A 606 1.12 12.02 -24.81
CA ASP A 606 1.34 12.60 -26.14
C ASP A 606 2.57 13.54 -26.13
N TRP A 607 2.74 14.30 -25.05
CA TRP A 607 3.89 15.16 -24.87
C TRP A 607 5.18 14.35 -24.69
N LEU A 608 5.19 13.35 -23.81
CA LEU A 608 6.35 12.47 -23.55
C LEU A 608 6.79 11.76 -24.83
N ARG A 609 5.85 11.19 -25.59
CA ARG A 609 6.13 10.53 -26.87
C ARG A 609 6.78 11.48 -27.87
N THR A 610 6.24 12.70 -27.99
CA THR A 610 6.79 13.73 -28.86
C THR A 610 8.19 14.15 -28.42
N GLU A 611 8.39 14.34 -27.13
CA GLU A 611 9.68 14.79 -26.58
C GLU A 611 10.75 13.69 -26.68
N ASN A 612 10.42 12.44 -26.35
CA ASN A 612 11.35 11.31 -26.47
C ASN A 612 11.75 11.06 -27.93
N LEU A 613 10.78 11.17 -28.85
CA LEU A 613 11.09 11.07 -30.29
C LEU A 613 11.99 12.23 -30.75
N ARG A 614 11.72 13.46 -30.32
CA ARG A 614 12.50 14.67 -30.66
C ARG A 614 13.95 14.58 -30.17
N THR A 615 14.17 13.97 -29.02
CA THR A 615 15.50 13.83 -28.39
C THR A 615 16.21 12.53 -28.77
N GLY A 616 15.51 11.61 -29.45
CA GLY A 616 16.04 10.31 -29.84
C GLY A 616 16.20 9.35 -28.68
N ASP A 617 15.38 9.51 -27.63
CA ASP A 617 15.37 8.61 -26.48
C ASP A 617 14.76 7.27 -26.85
N ILE A 618 15.35 6.19 -26.34
CA ILE A 618 14.85 4.81 -26.55
C ILE A 618 13.81 4.51 -25.47
N VAL A 619 12.59 4.22 -25.89
CA VAL A 619 11.50 3.87 -24.97
C VAL A 619 11.67 2.42 -24.49
N GLY A 620 11.35 2.17 -23.22
CA GLY A 620 11.60 0.90 -22.56
C GLY A 620 13.03 0.77 -22.05
N TRP A 621 13.41 -0.43 -21.68
CA TRP A 621 14.76 -0.79 -21.19
C TRP A 621 15.13 -2.21 -21.61
N SER A 622 16.42 -2.49 -21.63
CA SER A 622 16.95 -3.82 -21.89
C SER A 622 17.85 -4.27 -20.76
N TYR A 623 18.00 -5.56 -20.64
CA TYR A 623 18.98 -6.16 -19.76
C TYR A 623 20.38 -5.61 -20.05
N ASP A 624 21.06 -5.11 -19.03
CA ASP A 624 22.41 -4.54 -19.14
C ASP A 624 23.43 -5.18 -18.17
N GLY A 625 23.10 -6.31 -17.58
CA GLY A 625 23.98 -7.10 -16.72
C GLY A 625 23.29 -7.88 -15.62
N ASP A 626 24.01 -8.81 -15.01
CA ASP A 626 23.55 -9.55 -13.84
C ASP A 626 23.71 -8.72 -12.57
N TYR A 627 22.62 -8.20 -12.04
CA TYR A 627 22.62 -7.35 -10.84
C TYR A 627 22.66 -8.12 -9.52
N CYS A 628 22.38 -9.41 -9.57
CA CYS A 628 22.35 -10.27 -8.40
C CYS A 628 22.94 -11.65 -8.71
N LYS A 629 23.82 -12.14 -7.85
CA LYS A 629 24.46 -13.43 -7.94
C LYS A 629 24.15 -14.27 -6.70
N ARG A 630 24.24 -15.61 -6.82
CA ARG A 630 23.97 -16.49 -5.68
C ARG A 630 24.96 -16.29 -4.54
N SER A 631 26.23 -16.00 -4.85
CA SER A 631 27.25 -15.68 -3.84
C SER A 631 28.27 -14.69 -4.39
N ILE A 632 29.06 -14.06 -3.52
CA ILE A 632 30.17 -13.19 -3.89
C ILE A 632 31.22 -13.95 -4.72
N GLU A 633 31.47 -15.20 -4.39
CA GLU A 633 32.43 -16.04 -5.12
C GLU A 633 32.00 -16.28 -6.56
N THR A 634 30.71 -16.49 -6.80
CA THR A 634 30.14 -16.64 -8.14
C THR A 634 29.94 -15.29 -8.86
N ALA A 635 30.02 -14.19 -8.13
CA ALA A 635 29.85 -12.84 -8.67
C ALA A 635 31.07 -12.33 -9.44
N GLY A 636 32.24 -13.02 -9.38
CA GLY A 636 33.45 -12.60 -10.10
C GLY A 636 33.88 -11.19 -9.73
N LEU A 637 34.06 -10.94 -8.47
CA LEU A 637 34.55 -9.75 -7.79
C LEU A 637 34.84 -8.49 -8.63
N GLN A 638 33.88 -7.57 -8.65
CA GLN A 638 34.18 -6.14 -8.58
C GLN A 638 33.16 -5.48 -7.63
N VAL A 639 33.47 -5.48 -6.36
CA VAL A 639 32.48 -5.13 -5.31
C VAL A 639 32.39 -3.64 -5.07
N TYR A 640 33.38 -2.85 -5.40
CA TYR A 640 33.42 -1.40 -5.16
C TYR A 640 34.20 -0.68 -6.24
N GLY A 641 33.55 -0.34 -7.30
CA GLY A 641 34.01 0.63 -8.26
C GLY A 641 32.81 1.44 -8.72
N SER A 642 33.04 2.66 -9.11
CA SER A 642 32.08 3.50 -9.83
C SER A 642 31.66 2.90 -11.18
N GLY A 643 32.11 1.70 -11.46
CA GLY A 643 31.82 0.96 -12.66
C GLY A 643 30.71 -0.02 -12.42
N PHE A 644 29.80 0.03 -13.23
CA PHE A 644 28.77 -0.86 -13.55
C PHE A 644 29.17 -2.31 -13.54
N TYR A 645 28.21 -3.14 -13.30
CA TYR A 645 28.13 -4.55 -13.61
C TYR A 645 28.48 -4.92 -15.08
N ASN A 646 28.67 -3.95 -15.94
CA ASN A 646 28.70 -4.12 -17.38
C ASN A 646 30.00 -4.66 -17.93
N GLU A 647 31.04 -4.67 -17.16
CA GLU A 647 32.25 -5.34 -17.54
C GLU A 647 32.46 -6.59 -16.69
N ALA A 648 31.58 -7.59 -16.83
CA ALA A 648 32.09 -8.92 -16.94
C ALA A 648 33.04 -8.90 -18.16
N THR A 649 34.25 -8.46 -17.98
CA THR A 649 35.31 -8.83 -18.86
C THR A 649 35.32 -10.36 -18.85
N THR A 650 34.68 -10.95 -19.83
CA THR A 650 35.13 -12.19 -20.40
C THR A 650 36.58 -11.94 -20.83
N THR A 651 37.46 -11.82 -19.87
CA THR A 651 38.88 -11.99 -20.12
C THR A 651 38.98 -13.43 -20.56
N ARG A 652 39.07 -13.57 -21.85
CA ARG A 652 39.48 -14.77 -22.54
C ARG A 652 40.73 -15.33 -21.85
N VAL A 653 40.54 -16.16 -20.87
CA VAL A 653 41.52 -17.16 -20.44
C VAL A 653 41.28 -18.38 -21.31
N THR A 654 41.47 -18.18 -22.60
CA THR A 654 41.55 -19.24 -23.60
C THR A 654 42.53 -18.79 -24.62
N THR A 655 43.83 -18.92 -24.31
CA THR A 655 44.85 -19.18 -25.33
C THR A 655 46.26 -19.23 -24.75
N ILE A 656 46.48 -19.85 -23.59
CA ILE A 656 47.86 -20.17 -23.14
C ILE A 656 48.06 -21.65 -22.79
N LEU A 657 47.11 -22.53 -23.06
CA LEU A 657 47.28 -23.96 -22.76
C LEU A 657 47.44 -24.94 -23.93
N PRO A 658 47.58 -24.53 -25.23
CA PRO A 658 48.07 -25.48 -26.21
C PRO A 658 49.56 -25.34 -26.60
N ALA A 659 50.32 -24.35 -26.09
CA ALA A 659 51.72 -24.14 -26.52
C ALA A 659 52.76 -24.86 -25.62
N ILE A 660 52.39 -25.48 -24.52
CA ILE A 660 53.33 -26.17 -23.63
C ILE A 660 53.26 -27.73 -23.76
N LEU A 661 52.31 -28.25 -24.52
CA LEU A 661 52.20 -29.70 -24.77
C LEU A 661 52.74 -30.21 -26.09
N LEU A 662 53.43 -29.34 -26.87
CA LEU A 662 54.03 -29.69 -28.18
C LEU A 662 55.55 -29.65 -28.21
N THR A 663 56.21 -29.43 -27.08
CA THR A 663 57.69 -29.43 -26.99
C THR A 663 58.33 -30.58 -26.19
N VAL A 664 57.58 -31.62 -25.85
CA VAL A 664 58.12 -32.80 -25.15
C VAL A 664 58.03 -34.10 -25.96
N SER A 665 57.67 -34.04 -27.24
CA SER A 665 57.58 -35.26 -28.10
C SER A 665 58.58 -35.29 -29.27
N ILE A 666 59.65 -34.49 -29.24
CA ILE A 666 60.78 -34.63 -30.18
C ILE A 666 62.06 -34.67 -29.39
N LEU A 667 62.27 -35.76 -28.64
CA LEU A 667 63.57 -36.29 -28.19
C LEU A 667 63.36 -37.63 -27.50
N ARG A 668 63.04 -38.62 -28.37
CA ARG A 668 63.45 -40.04 -28.22
C ARG A 668 63.09 -40.77 -29.50
#